data_0091d198629e6ae60e89d2619b35cb60
#
_entry.id   0091d198629e6ae60e89d2619b35cb60
#
_cell.length_a   1.000
_cell.length_b   1.000
_cell.length_c   1.000
_cell.angle_alpha   90.00
_cell.angle_beta   90.00
_cell.angle_gamma   90.00
#
_symmetry.space_group_name_H-M   'P 1'
#
loop_
_entity.id
_entity.type
_entity.pdbx_description
1 polymer ?
#
loop_
_entity_poly.entity_id
_entity_poly.type
_entity_poly.pdbx_seq_one_letter_code
_entity_poly.pdbx_strand_id
1 'polypeptide(L)'
;MAQSLTQKAVNNFVRGLITEAAELTFPEGASVDELNCDLRRDGTRRRRLGIEYEESFQLSSFTLSDNELVSVGNWVNVGGNADLEFLVLQKGSTLYFYNKSDLPYSAQVEAFSVNLTSYEQSGSVGAENAKCQFASLKGNLVVSSSAINTIVVEYNISSVSVSQISFKIRDFEWQGNTTTYYSNDSTPSQNRKYDAQNTGWNTGNGAPTDLTKRLTHPWYSGKDADGNYSSSEFGKIYGGTTLTGNGHYILDFFTKNRQSASGITGLTKPTDIEASRFRCVESFSGRVFYAGLESAENAGTILFSKLADTISDLGVCHQVNDPTSEYLPDLLPTDGGEIKIPDAVKIQKLYAFQNSLFVFAENGVWQISGVDGVFTADAYSVNRVSRVGLLQPETFVEAEGVPFWWSRFGIHTLSTDPVSGQGSEQNLTIPTIQSFWDAIDSDAKLKVVSTYDSINKRIYWAYPDDGEAVESKLNNFLILDIPLQAFFPWRVENQTSSTDCVVGLAFYSGYGAKELELDVLTNSGADDVVTSAGDDVVSSQVSNFNTGDPAIVLICRDGATNKLTFGGFTSSGFLDWGDTNYSSYAETGYDFIGDLISKKTAPYIVTYCRLTEEGFTGNESIGYTAIRPSSLLVSTAWDFNENFQASQQAYRKKFPVVVDPNNLDVYDYPESVITTRLKVRGSGRSVRIRYESEQGKDFLLLGWGVIQGRNPRY
;
A
#
# COMPACT_ATOMS: atom_id res chain seq x y z
N MET A 1 -18.18 47.14 40.40
CA MET A 1 -17.72 47.18 38.98
C MET A 1 -18.22 45.90 38.32
N ALA A 2 -18.96 46.01 37.24
CA ALA A 2 -19.42 44.84 36.51
C ALA A 2 -18.18 44.13 35.91
N GLN A 3 -17.98 42.85 36.24
CA GLN A 3 -16.94 42.03 35.56
C GLN A 3 -17.27 42.00 34.07
N SER A 4 -16.36 42.46 33.24
CA SER A 4 -16.52 42.26 31.81
C SER A 4 -16.35 40.77 31.51
N LEU A 5 -17.42 40.13 31.12
CA LEU A 5 -17.40 38.76 30.65
C LEU A 5 -16.88 38.73 29.22
N THR A 6 -15.86 37.92 28.99
CA THR A 6 -15.34 37.63 27.64
C THR A 6 -15.79 36.23 27.27
N GLN A 7 -16.20 36.07 26.01
CA GLN A 7 -16.61 34.77 25.45
C GLN A 7 -15.63 34.36 24.40
N LYS A 8 -15.30 33.10 24.35
CA LYS A 8 -14.60 32.44 23.25
C LYS A 8 -15.33 31.17 22.88
N ALA A 9 -15.49 30.91 21.60
CA ALA A 9 -16.07 29.69 21.09
C ALA A 9 -15.15 29.07 20.02
N VAL A 10 -15.05 27.76 20.02
CA VAL A 10 -14.36 26.96 19.00
C VAL A 10 -15.36 25.95 18.44
N ASN A 11 -15.54 25.98 17.15
CA ASN A 11 -16.54 25.16 16.45
C ASN A 11 -15.99 24.47 15.20
N ASN A 12 -14.69 24.39 15.08
CA ASN A 12 -14.04 23.75 13.94
C ASN A 12 -12.80 22.99 14.43
N PHE A 13 -12.73 21.68 14.14
CA PHE A 13 -11.69 20.75 14.60
C PHE A 13 -10.97 20.05 13.44
N VAL A 14 -10.84 20.69 12.30
CA VAL A 14 -10.33 20.08 11.06
C VAL A 14 -8.82 19.89 11.01
N ARG A 15 -8.07 20.36 12.00
CA ARG A 15 -6.60 20.33 11.94
C ARG A 15 -5.94 19.05 12.42
N GLY A 16 -6.70 18.16 13.06
CA GLY A 16 -6.19 16.89 13.57
C GLY A 16 -5.15 17.04 14.68
N LEU A 17 -4.28 16.05 14.78
CA LEU A 17 -3.16 16.02 15.73
C LEU A 17 -2.04 16.96 15.29
N ILE A 18 -1.57 17.81 16.20
CA ILE A 18 -0.38 18.64 16.02
C ILE A 18 0.50 18.52 17.27
N THR A 19 1.71 18.02 17.10
CA THR A 19 2.70 17.88 18.18
C THR A 19 3.84 18.90 18.07
N GLU A 20 3.94 19.60 16.93
CA GLU A 20 5.07 20.50 16.62
C GLU A 20 4.77 21.99 16.89
N ALA A 21 3.72 22.27 17.64
CA ALA A 21 3.37 23.63 18.00
C ALA A 21 3.68 23.93 19.46
N ALA A 22 4.28 25.10 19.73
CA ALA A 22 4.50 25.52 21.10
C ALA A 22 3.17 25.80 21.83
N GLU A 23 3.14 25.54 23.12
CA GLU A 23 1.93 25.65 23.95
C GLU A 23 1.29 27.06 23.89
N LEU A 24 2.13 28.10 23.74
CA LEU A 24 1.66 29.50 23.66
C LEU A 24 1.04 29.87 22.32
N THR A 25 1.39 29.18 21.26
CA THR A 25 0.98 29.48 19.88
C THR A 25 0.23 28.32 19.24
N PHE A 26 -0.28 27.42 20.06
CA PHE A 26 -0.98 26.25 19.58
C PHE A 26 -2.18 26.61 18.70
N PRO A 27 -2.29 26.01 17.53
CA PRO A 27 -3.35 26.37 16.58
C PRO A 27 -4.73 25.94 17.08
N GLU A 28 -5.68 26.84 16.95
CA GLU A 28 -7.06 26.58 17.29
C GLU A 28 -7.66 25.51 16.38
N GLY A 29 -8.45 24.62 16.95
CA GLY A 29 -9.08 23.50 16.23
C GLY A 29 -8.19 22.29 15.99
N ALA A 30 -6.95 22.32 16.49
CA ALA A 30 -6.06 21.16 16.52
C ALA A 30 -6.13 20.45 17.89
N SER A 31 -5.70 19.21 17.93
CA SER A 31 -5.49 18.43 19.15
C SER A 31 -4.02 18.33 19.46
N VAL A 32 -3.66 18.45 20.74
CA VAL A 32 -2.31 18.18 21.23
C VAL A 32 -2.10 16.69 21.46
N ASP A 33 -3.17 15.99 21.79
CA ASP A 33 -3.24 14.56 21.96
C ASP A 33 -4.65 14.07 21.60
N GLU A 34 -4.74 12.97 20.88
CA GLU A 34 -6.02 12.35 20.52
C GLU A 34 -5.86 10.88 20.18
N LEU A 35 -6.90 10.12 20.40
CA LEU A 35 -6.95 8.72 20.06
C LEU A 35 -8.37 8.30 19.66
N ASN A 36 -8.47 7.51 18.60
CA ASN A 36 -9.74 6.91 18.14
C ASN A 36 -10.87 7.93 17.87
N CYS A 37 -10.48 9.13 17.45
CA CYS A 37 -11.40 10.13 16.95
C CYS A 37 -11.43 10.14 15.43
N ASP A 38 -12.62 10.25 14.87
CA ASP A 38 -12.81 10.47 13.45
C ASP A 38 -12.96 11.97 13.19
N LEU A 39 -12.15 12.46 12.27
CA LEU A 39 -12.14 13.86 11.87
C LEU A 39 -13.05 14.04 10.66
N ARG A 40 -14.13 14.81 10.84
CA ARG A 40 -15.09 15.03 9.77
C ARG A 40 -14.85 16.35 9.04
N ARG A 41 -15.09 16.36 7.74
CA ARG A 41 -14.92 17.56 6.90
C ARG A 41 -15.85 18.70 7.23
N ASP A 42 -16.96 18.43 7.91
CA ASP A 42 -17.88 19.44 8.44
C ASP A 42 -17.34 20.17 9.68
N GLY A 43 -16.12 19.83 10.13
CA GLY A 43 -15.47 20.43 11.29
C GLY A 43 -15.82 19.75 12.61
N THR A 44 -16.61 18.71 12.58
CA THR A 44 -16.99 17.98 13.80
C THR A 44 -16.02 16.84 14.11
N ARG A 45 -16.00 16.40 15.38
CA ARG A 45 -15.28 15.19 15.79
C ARG A 45 -16.25 14.15 16.33
N ARG A 46 -15.96 12.91 15.98
CA ARG A 46 -16.74 11.76 16.35
C ARG A 46 -15.83 10.64 16.87
N ARG A 47 -16.35 9.72 17.64
CA ARG A 47 -15.70 8.45 17.93
C ARG A 47 -15.58 7.64 16.64
N ARG A 48 -14.45 6.94 16.41
CA ARG A 48 -14.36 6.00 15.29
C ARG A 48 -15.35 4.86 15.43
N LEU A 49 -15.68 4.23 14.37
CA LEU A 49 -16.45 3.00 14.37
C LEU A 49 -15.57 1.82 14.85
N GLY A 50 -16.18 0.82 15.45
CA GLY A 50 -15.53 -0.41 15.84
C GLY A 50 -15.16 -1.29 14.64
N ILE A 51 -14.49 -2.39 14.91
CA ILE A 51 -14.12 -3.39 13.90
C ILE A 51 -14.91 -4.66 14.19
N GLU A 52 -15.41 -5.27 13.15
CA GLU A 52 -16.10 -6.56 13.21
C GLU A 52 -15.54 -7.50 12.13
N TYR A 53 -15.57 -8.79 12.44
CA TYR A 53 -15.41 -9.80 11.40
C TYR A 53 -16.70 -9.88 10.58
N GLU A 54 -16.53 -10.02 9.31
CA GLU A 54 -17.59 -10.54 8.48
C GLU A 54 -17.68 -12.07 8.67
N GLU A 55 -18.60 -12.54 9.47
CA GLU A 55 -18.77 -13.98 9.75
C GLU A 55 -18.93 -14.83 8.50
N SER A 56 -19.52 -14.26 7.46
CA SER A 56 -19.67 -14.88 6.15
C SER A 56 -18.34 -15.02 5.39
N PHE A 57 -17.27 -14.35 5.80
CA PHE A 57 -15.98 -14.30 5.13
C PHE A 57 -14.85 -15.04 5.83
N GLN A 58 -15.16 -15.95 6.70
CA GLN A 58 -14.14 -16.83 7.26
C GLN A 58 -13.52 -17.65 6.15
N LEU A 59 -12.24 -17.45 5.93
CA LEU A 59 -11.42 -18.33 5.11
C LEU A 59 -11.20 -19.64 5.89
N SER A 60 -12.22 -20.48 5.93
CA SER A 60 -12.32 -21.61 6.85
C SER A 60 -11.23 -22.67 6.69
N SER A 61 -10.50 -22.65 5.59
CA SER A 61 -9.39 -23.53 5.30
C SER A 61 -8.01 -22.96 5.70
N PHE A 62 -7.93 -21.69 6.09
CA PHE A 62 -6.67 -21.03 6.36
C PHE A 62 -6.46 -20.79 7.84
N THR A 63 -5.42 -21.41 8.40
CA THR A 63 -4.87 -21.04 9.70
C THR A 63 -3.61 -20.20 9.48
N LEU A 64 -3.47 -19.09 10.19
CA LEU A 64 -2.30 -18.24 10.17
C LEU A 64 -1.41 -18.55 11.36
N SER A 65 -0.17 -18.93 11.11
CA SER A 65 0.85 -19.07 12.16
C SER A 65 1.34 -17.71 12.66
N ASP A 66 1.91 -17.65 13.87
CA ASP A 66 2.24 -16.38 14.52
C ASP A 66 3.18 -15.46 13.75
N ASN A 67 4.03 -15.93 12.90
CA ASN A 67 4.96 -15.11 12.11
C ASN A 67 4.80 -15.34 10.60
N GLU A 68 3.65 -15.79 10.19
CA GLU A 68 3.41 -16.06 8.79
C GLU A 68 3.20 -14.75 8.01
N LEU A 69 3.88 -14.65 6.88
CA LEU A 69 3.80 -13.48 6.01
C LEU A 69 2.41 -13.34 5.40
N VAL A 70 1.84 -12.17 5.55
CA VAL A 70 0.63 -11.75 4.85
C VAL A 70 0.92 -10.48 4.07
N SER A 71 0.57 -10.46 2.80
CA SER A 71 0.65 -9.28 1.94
C SER A 71 -0.54 -9.25 1.01
N VAL A 72 -0.96 -8.07 0.60
CA VAL A 72 -2.13 -7.88 -0.24
C VAL A 72 -1.75 -7.05 -1.46
N GLY A 73 -2.28 -7.42 -2.61
CA GLY A 73 -2.14 -6.69 -3.86
C GLY A 73 -3.43 -6.71 -4.66
N ASN A 74 -3.47 -5.93 -5.71
CA ASN A 74 -4.60 -5.84 -6.62
C ASN A 74 -4.15 -6.18 -8.03
N TRP A 75 -4.98 -6.94 -8.75
CA TRP A 75 -4.82 -7.21 -10.15
C TRP A 75 -6.03 -6.68 -10.91
N VAL A 76 -5.82 -5.63 -11.66
CA VAL A 76 -6.87 -4.94 -12.42
C VAL A 76 -6.83 -5.31 -13.90
N ASN A 77 -7.97 -5.17 -14.59
CA ASN A 77 -8.11 -5.47 -16.03
C ASN A 77 -7.70 -6.92 -16.39
N VAL A 78 -8.08 -7.87 -15.58
CA VAL A 78 -7.67 -9.27 -15.70
C VAL A 78 -8.10 -9.86 -17.03
N GLY A 79 -7.15 -10.48 -17.76
CA GLY A 79 -7.41 -11.05 -19.09
C GLY A 79 -7.87 -10.03 -20.12
N GLY A 80 -7.63 -8.72 -19.89
CA GLY A 80 -8.12 -7.64 -20.75
C GLY A 80 -9.59 -7.25 -20.52
N ASN A 81 -10.22 -7.79 -19.50
CA ASN A 81 -11.58 -7.39 -19.08
C ASN A 81 -11.48 -6.28 -18.04
N ALA A 82 -11.98 -5.09 -18.36
CA ALA A 82 -11.94 -3.92 -17.49
C ALA A 82 -12.80 -4.09 -16.20
N ASP A 83 -13.80 -4.96 -16.26
CA ASP A 83 -14.72 -5.20 -15.14
C ASP A 83 -14.23 -6.31 -14.21
N LEU A 84 -13.17 -7.01 -14.57
CA LEU A 84 -12.61 -8.08 -13.76
C LEU A 84 -11.39 -7.63 -12.98
N GLU A 85 -11.50 -7.72 -11.66
CA GLU A 85 -10.44 -7.37 -10.73
C GLU A 85 -10.30 -8.45 -9.66
N PHE A 86 -9.05 -8.83 -9.36
CA PHE A 86 -8.75 -9.77 -8.28
C PHE A 86 -8.03 -9.07 -7.12
N LEU A 87 -8.47 -9.39 -5.91
CA LEU A 87 -7.65 -9.20 -4.72
C LEU A 87 -6.64 -10.36 -4.66
N VAL A 88 -5.37 -10.04 -4.59
CA VAL A 88 -4.29 -11.01 -4.47
C VAL A 88 -3.80 -11.06 -3.04
N LEU A 89 -4.03 -12.16 -2.35
CA LEU A 89 -3.57 -12.38 -0.99
C LEU A 89 -2.38 -13.32 -1.00
N GLN A 90 -1.21 -12.82 -0.60
CA GLN A 90 -0.07 -13.66 -0.30
C GLN A 90 -0.18 -14.15 1.15
N LYS A 91 -0.17 -15.46 1.34
CA LYS A 91 -0.05 -16.12 2.63
C LYS A 91 1.14 -17.07 2.58
N GLY A 92 2.20 -16.72 3.29
CA GLY A 92 3.46 -17.43 3.19
C GLY A 92 3.96 -17.58 1.75
N SER A 93 4.15 -18.79 1.28
CA SER A 93 4.63 -19.10 -0.08
C SER A 93 3.52 -19.26 -1.12
N THR A 94 2.28 -18.90 -0.83
CA THR A 94 1.17 -19.09 -1.76
C THR A 94 0.41 -17.79 -2.00
N LEU A 95 0.08 -17.53 -3.25
CA LEU A 95 -0.81 -16.44 -3.66
C LEU A 95 -2.22 -17.00 -3.87
N TYR A 96 -3.21 -16.33 -3.29
CA TYR A 96 -4.63 -16.64 -3.44
C TYR A 96 -5.31 -15.48 -4.14
N PHE A 97 -6.15 -15.78 -5.11
CA PHE A 97 -6.81 -14.79 -5.95
C PHE A 97 -8.30 -14.81 -5.69
N TYR A 98 -8.83 -13.72 -5.18
CA TYR A 98 -10.25 -13.54 -4.90
C TYR A 98 -10.85 -12.56 -5.88
N ASN A 99 -11.94 -12.94 -6.53
CA ASN A 99 -12.64 -12.04 -7.41
C ASN A 99 -13.28 -10.92 -6.58
N LYS A 100 -12.95 -9.67 -6.86
CA LYS A 100 -13.50 -8.54 -6.13
C LYS A 100 -14.99 -8.36 -6.28
N SER A 101 -15.59 -8.81 -7.39
CA SER A 101 -17.05 -8.80 -7.54
C SER A 101 -17.75 -9.73 -6.55
N ASP A 102 -17.03 -10.71 -6.02
CA ASP A 102 -17.56 -11.67 -5.05
C ASP A 102 -17.34 -11.20 -3.61
N LEU A 103 -16.46 -10.22 -3.37
CA LEU A 103 -16.26 -9.59 -2.09
C LEU A 103 -17.25 -8.44 -1.89
N PRO A 104 -17.72 -8.21 -0.67
CA PRO A 104 -17.53 -8.99 0.56
C PRO A 104 -18.58 -10.10 0.74
N TYR A 105 -19.40 -10.44 -0.21
CA TYR A 105 -20.67 -11.16 -0.06
C TYR A 105 -20.66 -12.63 -0.41
N SER A 106 -19.65 -13.16 -1.08
CA SER A 106 -19.62 -14.59 -1.33
C SER A 106 -18.55 -15.30 -0.51
N ALA A 107 -18.88 -16.54 -0.21
CA ALA A 107 -17.98 -17.43 0.49
C ALA A 107 -16.63 -17.46 -0.23
N GLN A 108 -15.72 -17.03 0.26
CA GLN A 108 -14.39 -17.26 0.69
C GLN A 108 -13.66 -18.39 -0.05
N VAL A 109 -14.03 -18.62 -1.28
CA VAL A 109 -13.33 -19.56 -2.16
C VAL A 109 -12.50 -18.71 -3.11
N GLU A 110 -11.19 -18.92 -3.04
CA GLU A 110 -10.30 -18.37 -4.03
C GLU A 110 -10.70 -18.85 -5.44
N ALA A 111 -10.65 -17.97 -6.41
CA ALA A 111 -10.85 -18.34 -7.81
C ALA A 111 -9.77 -19.33 -8.26
N PHE A 112 -8.55 -19.13 -7.79
CA PHE A 112 -7.40 -20.02 -7.94
C PHE A 112 -6.28 -19.61 -7.00
N SER A 113 -5.23 -20.46 -6.92
CA SER A 113 -4.04 -20.17 -6.15
C SER A 113 -2.77 -20.53 -6.94
N VAL A 114 -1.66 -19.86 -6.57
CA VAL A 114 -0.33 -20.08 -7.17
C VAL A 114 0.68 -20.34 -6.06
N ASN A 115 1.29 -21.50 -6.09
CA ASN A 115 2.35 -21.84 -5.15
C ASN A 115 3.71 -21.34 -5.67
N LEU A 116 4.35 -20.46 -4.89
CA LEU A 116 5.60 -19.80 -5.23
C LEU A 116 6.85 -20.67 -5.01
N THR A 117 6.76 -21.74 -4.22
CA THR A 117 7.90 -22.60 -3.93
C THR A 117 8.54 -23.23 -5.17
N SER A 118 7.72 -23.43 -6.22
CA SER A 118 8.22 -23.93 -7.51
C SER A 118 9.12 -22.95 -8.26
N TYR A 119 9.10 -21.69 -7.87
CA TYR A 119 9.84 -20.60 -8.51
C TYR A 119 10.93 -20.02 -7.61
N GLU A 120 11.14 -20.59 -6.44
CA GLU A 120 12.21 -20.18 -5.52
C GLU A 120 13.59 -20.34 -6.13
N GLN A 121 14.46 -19.41 -5.79
CA GLN A 121 15.86 -19.53 -6.12
C GLN A 121 16.60 -20.31 -5.03
N SER A 122 17.35 -21.31 -5.42
CA SER A 122 18.18 -22.09 -4.50
C SER A 122 19.18 -21.19 -3.76
N GLY A 123 19.14 -21.24 -2.42
CA GLY A 123 20.03 -20.45 -1.56
C GLY A 123 19.52 -19.02 -1.24
N SER A 124 18.35 -18.64 -1.71
CA SER A 124 17.69 -17.40 -1.30
C SER A 124 16.89 -17.60 0.00
N VAL A 125 16.39 -16.48 0.52
CA VAL A 125 15.32 -16.48 1.53
C VAL A 125 14.11 -17.18 0.90
N GLY A 126 13.41 -18.06 1.62
CA GLY A 126 12.24 -18.75 1.09
C GLY A 126 11.11 -17.76 0.73
N ALA A 127 10.25 -18.16 -0.20
CA ALA A 127 9.13 -17.33 -0.66
C ALA A 127 8.18 -16.95 0.48
N GLU A 128 8.13 -17.77 1.53
CA GLU A 128 7.33 -17.51 2.73
C GLU A 128 7.81 -16.30 3.55
N ASN A 129 9.01 -15.81 3.30
CA ASN A 129 9.62 -14.70 4.05
C ASN A 129 9.79 -13.42 3.22
N ALA A 130 9.39 -13.43 1.95
CA ALA A 130 9.59 -12.31 1.04
C ALA A 130 8.26 -11.87 0.41
N LYS A 131 7.86 -10.64 0.67
CA LYS A 131 6.64 -10.05 0.09
C LYS A 131 6.77 -9.87 -1.42
N CYS A 132 5.68 -10.16 -2.13
CA CYS A 132 5.58 -9.96 -3.55
C CYS A 132 5.16 -8.54 -3.92
N GLN A 133 5.68 -8.04 -5.02
CA GLN A 133 5.19 -6.86 -5.70
C GLN A 133 4.57 -7.26 -7.04
N PHE A 134 3.60 -6.50 -7.46
CA PHE A 134 2.73 -6.82 -8.58
C PHE A 134 2.70 -5.68 -9.59
N ALA A 135 2.69 -6.05 -10.88
CA ALA A 135 2.41 -5.11 -11.96
C ALA A 135 1.47 -5.77 -12.98
N SER A 136 0.50 -5.02 -13.46
CA SER A 136 -0.41 -5.49 -14.49
C SER A 136 -0.05 -4.90 -15.84
N LEU A 137 0.09 -5.75 -16.86
CA LEU A 137 0.31 -5.32 -18.23
C LEU A 137 -0.51 -6.17 -19.21
N LYS A 138 -1.33 -5.53 -20.04
CA LYS A 138 -2.20 -6.19 -21.03
C LYS A 138 -3.02 -7.34 -20.46
N GLY A 139 -3.55 -7.16 -19.25
CA GLY A 139 -4.37 -8.15 -18.57
C GLY A 139 -3.63 -9.29 -17.88
N ASN A 140 -2.29 -9.33 -17.94
CA ASN A 140 -1.45 -10.29 -17.27
C ASN A 140 -0.86 -9.70 -15.99
N LEU A 141 -0.66 -10.52 -14.97
CA LEU A 141 -0.03 -10.12 -13.73
C LEU A 141 1.43 -10.59 -13.70
N VAL A 142 2.33 -9.63 -13.56
CA VAL A 142 3.74 -9.92 -13.28
C VAL A 142 3.97 -9.86 -11.79
N VAL A 143 4.58 -10.90 -11.25
CA VAL A 143 4.84 -11.05 -9.81
C VAL A 143 6.34 -11.16 -9.59
N SER A 144 6.86 -10.30 -8.74
CA SER A 144 8.27 -10.27 -8.35
C SER A 144 8.46 -10.27 -6.84
N SER A 145 9.48 -10.96 -6.38
CA SER A 145 9.95 -10.97 -4.99
C SER A 145 11.44 -11.28 -4.97
N SER A 146 12.16 -10.82 -3.95
CA SER A 146 13.59 -11.10 -3.82
C SER A 146 13.92 -12.60 -3.69
N ALA A 147 12.94 -13.44 -3.37
CA ALA A 147 13.10 -14.88 -3.16
C ALA A 147 12.76 -15.74 -4.37
N ILE A 148 11.98 -15.24 -5.32
CA ILE A 148 11.49 -16.04 -6.44
C ILE A 148 11.97 -15.51 -7.78
N ASN A 149 12.12 -16.40 -8.76
CA ASN A 149 12.20 -15.97 -10.13
C ASN A 149 10.88 -15.29 -10.52
N THR A 150 10.98 -14.13 -11.16
CA THR A 150 9.79 -13.36 -11.58
C THR A 150 8.89 -14.21 -12.47
N ILE A 151 7.61 -14.21 -12.18
CA ILE A 151 6.61 -14.99 -12.91
C ILE A 151 5.55 -14.10 -13.53
N VAL A 152 4.90 -14.64 -14.55
CA VAL A 152 3.70 -14.06 -15.17
C VAL A 152 2.54 -14.99 -14.94
N VAL A 153 1.45 -14.45 -14.44
CA VAL A 153 0.17 -15.13 -14.29
C VAL A 153 -0.78 -14.62 -15.38
N GLU A 154 -1.25 -15.55 -16.20
CA GLU A 154 -2.26 -15.29 -17.22
C GLU A 154 -3.58 -15.92 -16.77
N TYR A 155 -4.64 -15.18 -16.90
CA TYR A 155 -6.00 -15.66 -16.63
C TYR A 155 -6.82 -15.58 -17.90
N ASN A 156 -7.34 -16.73 -18.31
CA ASN A 156 -8.31 -16.81 -19.38
C ASN A 156 -9.53 -17.55 -18.83
N ILE A 157 -10.64 -16.87 -18.69
CA ILE A 157 -11.95 -17.29 -18.12
C ILE A 157 -12.08 -18.75 -17.61
N SER A 158 -11.39 -19.70 -18.24
CA SER A 158 -11.43 -21.13 -17.94
C SER A 158 -10.10 -21.76 -17.52
N SER A 159 -9.00 -21.01 -17.59
CA SER A 159 -7.66 -21.55 -17.30
C SER A 159 -6.72 -20.48 -16.78
N VAL A 160 -5.84 -20.90 -15.86
CA VAL A 160 -4.73 -20.11 -15.37
C VAL A 160 -3.44 -20.73 -15.85
N SER A 161 -2.55 -19.92 -16.38
CA SER A 161 -1.20 -20.33 -16.70
C SER A 161 -0.20 -19.47 -15.95
N VAL A 162 0.88 -20.10 -15.48
CA VAL A 162 1.98 -19.41 -14.79
C VAL A 162 3.27 -19.76 -15.46
N SER A 163 4.00 -18.76 -15.91
CA SER A 163 5.28 -18.93 -16.56
C SER A 163 6.36 -18.07 -15.90
N GLN A 164 7.59 -18.59 -15.87
CA GLN A 164 8.76 -17.86 -15.38
C GLN A 164 9.32 -16.96 -16.48
N ILE A 165 9.71 -15.75 -16.13
CA ILE A 165 10.40 -14.83 -17.02
C ILE A 165 11.88 -15.14 -17.03
N SER A 166 12.45 -15.36 -18.20
CA SER A 166 13.90 -15.44 -18.41
C SER A 166 14.38 -14.08 -18.91
N PHE A 167 15.24 -13.43 -18.12
CA PHE A 167 15.75 -12.09 -18.43
C PHE A 167 16.93 -12.18 -19.37
N LYS A 168 16.70 -11.83 -20.61
CA LYS A 168 17.71 -11.86 -21.66
C LYS A 168 18.35 -10.49 -21.80
N ILE A 169 19.65 -10.45 -21.60
CA ILE A 169 20.47 -9.26 -21.74
C ILE A 169 21.59 -9.48 -22.76
N ARG A 170 22.18 -8.39 -23.17
CA ARG A 170 23.38 -8.39 -23.98
C ARG A 170 24.60 -8.29 -23.06
N ASP A 171 25.51 -9.26 -23.16
CA ASP A 171 26.71 -9.29 -22.32
C ASP A 171 27.92 -8.75 -23.06
N PHE A 172 28.34 -7.54 -22.70
CA PHE A 172 29.58 -6.94 -23.19
C PHE A 172 30.78 -7.18 -22.30
N GLU A 173 30.61 -7.45 -21.03
CA GLU A 173 31.70 -7.56 -20.08
C GLU A 173 32.60 -8.75 -20.37
N TRP A 174 32.03 -9.77 -20.92
CA TRP A 174 32.77 -10.95 -21.32
C TRP A 174 33.85 -10.70 -22.33
N GLN A 175 33.78 -9.60 -22.89
CA GLN A 175 34.71 -9.12 -23.85
C GLN A 175 36.11 -8.95 -23.27
N GLY A 176 36.30 -8.88 -21.97
CA GLY A 176 37.58 -8.79 -21.29
C GLY A 176 38.35 -10.09 -21.16
N ASN A 177 37.73 -11.24 -21.37
CA ASN A 177 38.41 -12.52 -21.24
C ASN A 177 39.33 -12.75 -22.43
N THR A 178 40.62 -12.79 -22.14
CA THR A 178 41.66 -12.84 -23.16
C THR A 178 42.16 -14.25 -23.45
N THR A 179 41.83 -15.23 -22.62
CA THR A 179 42.53 -16.48 -22.68
C THR A 179 41.82 -17.60 -23.38
N THR A 180 40.54 -17.56 -23.34
CA THR A 180 39.76 -18.64 -23.93
C THR A 180 38.45 -18.19 -24.44
N TYR A 181 38.34 -18.20 -25.66
CA TYR A 181 37.08 -18.19 -26.23
C TYR A 181 37.07 -19.01 -27.41
N TYR A 182 35.97 -19.31 -27.81
CA TYR A 182 35.76 -20.34 -28.71
C TYR A 182 35.46 -19.88 -30.11
N SER A 183 35.89 -20.63 -30.92
CA SER A 183 35.43 -20.71 -32.29
C SER A 183 35.41 -22.17 -32.69
N ASN A 184 35.01 -22.43 -33.88
CA ASN A 184 35.18 -23.78 -34.46
C ASN A 184 36.64 -24.18 -34.67
N ASP A 185 37.55 -23.38 -34.22
CA ASP A 185 38.95 -23.66 -34.25
C ASP A 185 39.34 -24.65 -33.15
N SER A 186 40.12 -25.63 -33.45
CA SER A 186 40.68 -26.59 -32.51
C SER A 186 41.74 -26.00 -31.57
N THR A 187 42.16 -24.76 -31.83
CA THR A 187 43.13 -24.00 -31.05
C THR A 187 42.50 -22.78 -30.38
N PRO A 188 41.98 -22.97 -29.16
CA PRO A 188 41.22 -21.86 -28.48
C PRO A 188 42.14 -20.85 -27.83
N SER A 189 43.28 -20.55 -28.37
CA SER A 189 44.29 -19.70 -27.73
C SER A 189 44.19 -18.22 -28.08
N GLN A 190 43.29 -17.84 -28.94
CA GLN A 190 43.23 -16.45 -29.41
C GLN A 190 42.09 -15.68 -28.80
N ASN A 191 42.41 -14.48 -28.34
CA ASN A 191 41.39 -13.53 -27.96
C ASN A 191 40.73 -12.93 -29.22
N ARG A 192 39.50 -13.25 -29.41
CA ARG A 192 38.81 -12.86 -30.61
C ARG A 192 37.93 -11.68 -30.46
N LYS A 193 37.78 -11.31 -29.26
CA LYS A 193 37.10 -10.12 -28.95
C LYS A 193 37.94 -8.94 -29.39
N TYR A 194 37.58 -7.97 -29.96
CA TYR A 194 38.35 -6.77 -30.34
C TYR A 194 39.71 -7.01 -30.92
N ASP A 195 39.99 -8.19 -31.40
CA ASP A 195 41.21 -8.40 -32.07
C ASP A 195 41.17 -7.69 -33.43
N ALA A 196 41.48 -6.42 -33.39
CA ALA A 196 41.52 -5.60 -34.59
C ALA A 196 42.62 -6.03 -35.56
N GLN A 197 43.59 -6.77 -35.06
CA GLN A 197 44.70 -7.28 -35.85
C GLN A 197 44.48 -8.68 -36.28
N ASN A 198 43.70 -9.41 -35.52
CA ASN A 198 43.36 -10.74 -35.90
C ASN A 198 42.31 -10.71 -36.98
N THR A 199 42.69 -11.12 -38.12
CA THR A 199 41.79 -11.25 -39.21
C THR A 199 40.70 -12.24 -38.99
N GLY A 200 40.71 -12.90 -37.82
CA GLY A 200 39.70 -13.84 -37.60
C GLY A 200 39.72 -14.46 -36.24
N TRP A 201 38.61 -14.55 -35.80
CA TRP A 201 38.21 -15.39 -34.73
C TRP A 201 38.12 -16.86 -35.12
N ASN A 202 38.37 -17.14 -36.35
CA ASN A 202 38.52 -18.46 -36.86
C ASN A 202 39.64 -18.46 -37.94
N THR A 203 40.85 -18.59 -37.46
CA THR A 203 42.03 -18.55 -38.29
C THR A 203 42.16 -19.75 -39.25
N GLY A 204 41.54 -20.88 -38.89
CA GLY A 204 41.57 -22.05 -39.76
C GLY A 204 40.66 -22.00 -40.97
N ASN A 205 39.62 -21.17 -40.90
CA ASN A 205 38.56 -21.14 -41.89
C ASN A 205 38.37 -19.79 -42.56
N GLY A 206 39.42 -19.01 -42.68
CA GLY A 206 39.32 -17.75 -43.39
C GLY A 206 38.43 -16.73 -42.72
N ALA A 207 38.72 -16.45 -41.48
CA ALA A 207 38.00 -15.47 -40.69
C ALA A 207 37.94 -14.08 -41.37
N PRO A 208 36.89 -13.33 -41.14
CA PRO A 208 36.68 -12.10 -41.87
C PRO A 208 37.81 -11.09 -41.64
N THR A 209 38.35 -10.62 -42.70
CA THR A 209 39.33 -9.54 -42.71
C THR A 209 38.70 -8.17 -42.66
N ASP A 210 37.40 -8.11 -42.89
CA ASP A 210 36.62 -6.89 -42.88
C ASP A 210 36.44 -6.38 -41.45
N LEU A 211 36.85 -5.15 -41.18
CA LEU A 211 36.73 -4.49 -39.92
C LEU A 211 35.29 -4.34 -39.42
N THR A 212 34.36 -4.17 -40.34
CA THR A 212 32.95 -4.08 -39.99
C THR A 212 32.40 -5.40 -39.46
N LYS A 213 32.91 -6.51 -39.95
CA LYS A 213 32.57 -7.85 -39.50
C LYS A 213 33.25 -8.23 -38.18
N ARG A 214 34.31 -7.52 -37.80
CA ARG A 214 34.98 -7.71 -36.53
C ARG A 214 34.25 -7.05 -35.39
N LEU A 215 33.50 -6.01 -35.66
CA LEU A 215 32.62 -5.39 -34.69
C LEU A 215 31.49 -6.34 -34.30
N THR A 216 31.19 -7.32 -35.18
CA THR A 216 30.33 -8.42 -34.79
C THR A 216 31.14 -9.37 -33.93
N HIS A 217 30.71 -9.52 -32.68
CA HIS A 217 31.37 -10.37 -31.74
C HIS A 217 31.37 -11.82 -32.20
N PRO A 218 32.51 -12.55 -32.15
CA PRO A 218 32.61 -13.94 -32.62
C PRO A 218 31.61 -14.88 -31.98
N TRP A 219 31.16 -14.54 -30.81
CA TRP A 219 30.23 -15.32 -30.04
C TRP A 219 28.86 -15.45 -30.66
N TYR A 220 28.43 -14.48 -31.39
CA TYR A 220 27.13 -14.47 -32.03
C TYR A 220 27.17 -14.35 -33.51
N SER A 221 28.32 -14.49 -34.06
CA SER A 221 28.41 -14.44 -35.51
C SER A 221 27.66 -15.59 -36.13
N GLY A 222 27.70 -16.77 -35.50
CA GLY A 222 27.05 -17.97 -36.05
C GLY A 222 27.32 -18.21 -37.53
N LYS A 223 28.35 -17.54 -38.11
CA LYS A 223 28.71 -17.66 -39.49
C LYS A 223 29.70 -18.81 -39.71
N ASP A 224 29.43 -19.58 -40.72
CA ASP A 224 30.36 -20.57 -41.21
C ASP A 224 31.56 -19.91 -41.94
N ALA A 225 32.47 -20.71 -42.48
CA ALA A 225 33.64 -20.26 -43.18
C ALA A 225 33.34 -19.43 -44.44
N ASP A 226 32.19 -19.65 -45.02
CA ASP A 226 31.71 -18.97 -46.21
C ASP A 226 30.96 -17.68 -45.90
N GLY A 227 30.82 -17.34 -44.58
CA GLY A 227 30.13 -16.14 -44.11
C GLY A 227 28.61 -16.27 -44.01
N ASN A 228 28.06 -17.47 -44.19
CA ASN A 228 26.64 -17.72 -44.06
C ASN A 228 26.30 -18.01 -42.55
N TYR A 229 25.13 -17.58 -42.17
CA TYR A 229 24.65 -17.89 -40.82
C TYR A 229 24.29 -19.37 -40.68
N SER A 230 24.84 -20.02 -39.67
CA SER A 230 24.53 -21.38 -39.35
C SER A 230 23.96 -21.48 -37.93
N SER A 231 22.77 -22.01 -37.79
CA SER A 231 22.15 -22.23 -36.49
C SER A 231 22.92 -23.16 -35.56
N SER A 232 23.79 -23.98 -36.12
CA SER A 232 24.65 -24.86 -35.37
C SER A 232 25.82 -24.16 -34.69
N GLU A 233 26.16 -22.96 -35.12
CA GLU A 233 27.25 -22.17 -34.58
C GLU A 233 26.79 -21.18 -33.49
N PHE A 234 25.50 -20.90 -33.46
CA PHE A 234 24.97 -20.00 -32.45
C PHE A 234 24.95 -20.56 -31.05
N GLY A 235 25.35 -19.80 -30.06
CA GLY A 235 25.21 -20.16 -28.65
C GLY A 235 26.11 -21.26 -28.15
N LYS A 236 27.02 -21.76 -28.95
CA LYS A 236 27.94 -22.85 -28.55
C LYS A 236 28.83 -22.48 -27.38
N ILE A 237 28.98 -21.22 -27.10
CA ILE A 237 29.89 -20.73 -26.08
C ILE A 237 29.25 -20.70 -24.70
N TYR A 238 27.96 -20.67 -24.67
CA TYR A 238 27.21 -20.55 -23.43
C TYR A 238 26.37 -21.78 -23.18
N GLY A 239 26.97 -22.68 -22.44
CA GLY A 239 26.28 -23.76 -21.79
C GLY A 239 25.34 -24.64 -22.60
N GLY A 240 25.54 -24.72 -23.89
CA GLY A 240 24.73 -25.56 -24.76
C GLY A 240 23.34 -25.01 -25.08
N THR A 241 23.07 -23.79 -24.71
CA THR A 241 21.82 -23.11 -25.13
C THR A 241 21.98 -22.63 -26.56
N THR A 242 21.21 -23.17 -27.46
CA THR A 242 21.15 -22.67 -28.84
C THR A 242 20.43 -21.33 -28.85
N LEU A 243 21.16 -20.27 -29.17
CA LEU A 243 20.53 -18.99 -29.40
C LEU A 243 19.90 -19.00 -30.80
N THR A 244 18.61 -18.80 -30.84
CA THR A 244 17.87 -18.70 -32.09
C THR A 244 17.76 -17.24 -32.48
N GLY A 245 18.14 -16.90 -33.72
CA GLY A 245 18.02 -15.57 -34.22
C GLY A 245 19.24 -15.11 -35.03
N ASN A 246 19.35 -13.84 -35.34
CA ASN A 246 20.32 -13.26 -36.25
C ASN A 246 21.74 -13.07 -35.64
N GLY A 247 22.27 -14.04 -34.97
CA GLY A 247 23.63 -13.98 -34.49
C GLY A 247 23.86 -13.15 -33.23
N HIS A 248 22.90 -13.12 -32.37
CA HIS A 248 22.98 -12.33 -31.15
C HIS A 248 23.58 -13.07 -29.99
N TYR A 249 24.42 -12.37 -29.30
CA TYR A 249 25.03 -12.85 -28.08
C TYR A 249 24.20 -12.41 -26.87
N ILE A 250 23.23 -13.24 -26.53
CA ILE A 250 22.26 -12.97 -25.49
C ILE A 250 22.39 -13.97 -24.38
N LEU A 251 22.43 -13.49 -23.15
CA LEU A 251 22.55 -14.27 -21.94
C LEU A 251 21.34 -14.10 -21.08
N ASP A 252 21.06 -15.10 -20.28
CA ASP A 252 20.21 -14.93 -19.12
C ASP A 252 20.98 -14.12 -18.05
N PHE A 253 20.32 -13.08 -17.54
CA PHE A 253 20.92 -12.14 -16.60
C PHE A 253 21.43 -12.85 -15.31
N PHE A 254 20.64 -13.73 -14.74
CA PHE A 254 20.96 -14.36 -13.47
C PHE A 254 21.98 -15.47 -13.60
N THR A 255 21.89 -16.26 -14.62
CA THR A 255 22.80 -17.36 -14.79
C THR A 255 24.07 -16.96 -15.51
N LYS A 256 24.02 -15.92 -16.35
CA LYS A 256 25.10 -15.52 -17.28
C LYS A 256 25.95 -16.73 -17.62
N ASN A 257 25.29 -17.79 -18.04
CA ASN A 257 25.89 -19.12 -18.16
C ASN A 257 26.94 -19.12 -19.26
N ARG A 258 28.17 -18.87 -18.87
CA ARG A 258 29.34 -18.87 -19.72
C ARG A 258 29.97 -20.28 -19.79
N GLN A 259 29.19 -21.30 -19.51
CA GLN A 259 29.70 -22.64 -19.64
C GLN A 259 30.18 -22.92 -21.05
N SER A 260 31.35 -23.48 -21.11
CA SER A 260 31.86 -24.00 -22.36
C SER A 260 30.90 -25.01 -22.96
N ALA A 261 30.62 -24.87 -24.22
CA ALA A 261 30.19 -26.03 -24.99
C ALA A 261 31.19 -27.15 -24.83
N SER A 262 30.72 -28.37 -24.93
CA SER A 262 31.58 -29.57 -24.83
C SER A 262 32.84 -29.43 -25.68
N GLY A 263 34.01 -29.50 -25.05
CA GLY A 263 35.30 -29.44 -25.71
C GLY A 263 36.09 -28.13 -25.53
N ILE A 264 35.55 -27.11 -24.85
CA ILE A 264 36.29 -25.90 -24.51
C ILE A 264 36.86 -26.01 -23.12
N THR A 265 38.19 -26.02 -23.00
CA THR A 265 38.88 -26.06 -21.74
C THR A 265 39.28 -24.66 -21.29
N GLY A 266 39.20 -24.39 -20.00
CA GLY A 266 39.64 -23.11 -19.40
C GLY A 266 38.60 -22.06 -19.20
N LEU A 267 37.34 -22.26 -19.62
CA LEU A 267 36.22 -21.45 -19.24
C LEU A 267 35.64 -21.97 -17.94
N THR A 268 35.75 -21.18 -16.91
CA THR A 268 35.03 -21.45 -15.67
C THR A 268 33.63 -20.87 -15.78
N LYS A 269 32.65 -21.64 -15.39
CA LYS A 269 31.32 -21.14 -15.17
C LYS A 269 31.40 -20.04 -14.12
N PRO A 270 30.95 -18.81 -14.37
CA PRO A 270 30.82 -17.84 -13.30
C PRO A 270 29.84 -18.44 -12.27
N THR A 271 30.17 -18.31 -11.01
CA THR A 271 29.20 -18.47 -9.93
C THR A 271 28.03 -17.53 -10.21
N ASP A 272 26.86 -17.87 -9.74
CA ASP A 272 25.69 -17.02 -9.89
C ASP A 272 26.05 -15.57 -9.59
N ILE A 273 25.78 -14.71 -10.56
CA ILE A 273 26.22 -13.32 -10.51
C ILE A 273 25.36 -12.55 -9.52
N GLU A 274 24.12 -13.01 -9.34
CA GLU A 274 23.18 -12.41 -8.44
C GLU A 274 22.38 -13.52 -7.74
N ALA A 275 22.53 -13.61 -6.43
CA ALA A 275 21.80 -14.58 -5.62
C ALA A 275 20.35 -14.15 -5.36
N SER A 276 20.11 -12.84 -5.27
CA SER A 276 18.77 -12.29 -5.13
C SER A 276 18.02 -12.26 -6.45
N ARG A 277 16.73 -11.95 -6.37
CA ARG A 277 15.87 -11.74 -7.53
C ARG A 277 15.29 -10.34 -7.50
N PHE A 278 14.70 -9.90 -8.60
CA PHE A 278 14.08 -8.60 -8.67
C PHE A 278 12.93 -8.50 -7.67
N ARG A 279 13.08 -7.59 -6.72
CA ARG A 279 12.04 -7.30 -5.73
C ARG A 279 10.91 -6.49 -6.33
N CYS A 280 11.26 -5.52 -7.19
CA CYS A 280 10.35 -4.51 -7.71
C CYS A 280 9.97 -4.81 -9.14
N VAL A 281 8.72 -4.60 -9.44
CA VAL A 281 8.19 -4.65 -10.80
C VAL A 281 7.18 -3.53 -11.01
N GLU A 282 7.21 -2.90 -12.18
CA GLU A 282 6.26 -1.85 -12.55
C GLU A 282 6.03 -1.83 -14.06
N SER A 283 4.81 -1.53 -14.48
CA SER A 283 4.47 -1.35 -15.88
C SER A 283 4.50 0.13 -16.27
N PHE A 284 5.28 0.46 -17.29
CA PHE A 284 5.41 1.85 -17.75
C PHE A 284 5.66 1.91 -19.25
N SER A 285 4.98 2.80 -19.95
CA SER A 285 5.11 3.01 -21.41
C SER A 285 5.04 1.70 -22.23
N GLY A 286 4.12 0.79 -21.89
CA GLY A 286 3.93 -0.48 -22.58
C GLY A 286 5.03 -1.52 -22.35
N ARG A 287 5.89 -1.31 -21.35
CA ARG A 287 6.98 -2.19 -20.91
C ARG A 287 6.82 -2.59 -19.46
N VAL A 288 7.57 -3.59 -19.06
CA VAL A 288 7.74 -3.92 -17.63
C VAL A 288 9.17 -3.62 -17.22
N PHE A 289 9.31 -2.95 -16.10
CA PHE A 289 10.57 -2.57 -15.48
C PHE A 289 10.79 -3.44 -14.22
N TYR A 290 12.02 -3.89 -14.03
CA TYR A 290 12.44 -4.79 -12.96
C TYR A 290 13.64 -4.21 -12.23
N ALA A 291 13.57 -4.18 -10.90
CA ALA A 291 14.64 -3.63 -10.06
C ALA A 291 14.66 -4.28 -8.67
N GLY A 292 15.56 -3.80 -7.80
CA GLY A 292 15.60 -4.20 -6.40
C GLY A 292 16.44 -5.43 -6.13
N LEU A 293 17.57 -5.56 -6.84
CA LEU A 293 18.59 -6.55 -6.55
C LEU A 293 19.38 -6.18 -5.29
N GLU A 294 19.85 -7.18 -4.57
CA GLU A 294 20.47 -7.00 -3.26
C GLU A 294 22.01 -6.92 -3.30
N SER A 295 22.64 -7.38 -4.38
CA SER A 295 24.10 -7.29 -4.50
C SER A 295 24.54 -5.84 -4.67
N ALA A 296 25.66 -5.48 -4.08
CA ALA A 296 26.23 -4.14 -4.18
C ALA A 296 26.54 -3.74 -5.63
N GLU A 297 26.87 -4.72 -6.48
CA GLU A 297 27.20 -4.51 -7.89
C GLU A 297 25.95 -4.17 -8.73
N ASN A 298 24.83 -4.78 -8.40
CA ASN A 298 23.59 -4.66 -9.18
C ASN A 298 22.48 -3.89 -8.45
N ALA A 299 22.75 -3.34 -7.27
CA ALA A 299 21.73 -2.65 -6.43
C ALA A 299 21.00 -1.53 -7.17
N GLY A 300 21.68 -0.82 -8.06
CA GLY A 300 21.11 0.26 -8.89
C GLY A 300 20.74 -0.18 -10.29
N THR A 301 20.70 -1.47 -10.58
CA THR A 301 20.36 -2.00 -11.91
C THR A 301 18.86 -2.12 -12.07
N ILE A 302 18.36 -1.59 -13.18
CA ILE A 302 16.97 -1.67 -13.62
C ILE A 302 16.98 -2.29 -15.01
N LEU A 303 16.30 -3.42 -15.18
CA LEU A 303 16.03 -3.98 -16.50
C LEU A 303 14.66 -3.51 -16.97
N PHE A 304 14.52 -3.29 -18.25
CA PHE A 304 13.22 -3.04 -18.87
C PHE A 304 13.04 -3.88 -20.12
N SER A 305 11.84 -4.40 -20.28
CA SER A 305 11.48 -5.21 -21.44
C SER A 305 11.43 -4.36 -22.73
N LYS A 306 11.53 -5.00 -23.87
CA LYS A 306 11.07 -4.34 -25.10
C LYS A 306 9.58 -4.00 -25.00
N LEU A 307 9.07 -3.19 -25.92
CA LEU A 307 7.64 -2.94 -26.00
C LEU A 307 6.92 -4.29 -26.12
N ALA A 308 6.11 -4.62 -25.11
CA ALA A 308 5.56 -5.96 -24.95
C ALA A 308 4.32 -6.14 -25.84
N ASP A 309 4.40 -7.01 -26.82
CA ASP A 309 3.25 -7.48 -27.59
C ASP A 309 2.75 -8.81 -27.08
N THR A 310 3.66 -9.65 -26.63
CA THR A 310 3.40 -10.98 -26.09
C THR A 310 4.13 -11.17 -24.75
N ILE A 311 3.79 -12.21 -24.01
CA ILE A 311 4.46 -12.56 -22.75
C ILE A 311 5.94 -12.85 -22.95
N SER A 312 6.30 -13.46 -24.07
CA SER A 312 7.71 -13.74 -24.39
C SER A 312 8.58 -12.49 -24.49
N ASP A 313 7.97 -11.33 -24.70
CA ASP A 313 8.67 -10.05 -24.79
C ASP A 313 9.07 -9.49 -23.44
N LEU A 314 8.41 -9.91 -22.38
CA LEU A 314 8.61 -9.39 -21.01
C LEU A 314 10.03 -9.63 -20.49
N GLY A 315 10.71 -10.67 -20.95
CA GLY A 315 12.08 -10.96 -20.58
C GLY A 315 13.14 -10.44 -21.57
N VAL A 316 12.75 -9.76 -22.65
CA VAL A 316 13.68 -9.27 -23.66
C VAL A 316 14.19 -7.89 -23.26
N CYS A 317 15.33 -7.85 -22.57
CA CYS A 317 15.93 -6.65 -22.01
C CYS A 317 17.20 -6.26 -22.79
N HIS A 318 17.11 -6.23 -24.11
CA HIS A 318 18.23 -5.90 -24.99
C HIS A 318 17.73 -5.38 -26.34
N GLN A 319 18.64 -4.79 -27.10
CA GLN A 319 18.43 -4.40 -28.47
C GLN A 319 18.17 -5.62 -29.36
N VAL A 320 17.10 -5.60 -30.11
CA VAL A 320 16.67 -6.77 -30.90
C VAL A 320 17.16 -6.71 -32.34
N ASN A 321 17.16 -5.53 -32.97
CA ASN A 321 17.42 -5.42 -34.41
C ASN A 321 18.91 -5.53 -34.80
N ASP A 322 19.77 -4.86 -34.02
CA ASP A 322 21.22 -5.03 -34.19
C ASP A 322 21.88 -5.20 -32.81
N PRO A 323 21.73 -6.36 -32.18
CA PRO A 323 22.32 -6.61 -30.89
C PRO A 323 23.84 -6.77 -30.97
N THR A 324 24.42 -6.67 -32.12
CA THR A 324 25.87 -6.62 -32.30
C THR A 324 26.40 -5.18 -32.23
N SER A 325 25.55 -4.19 -32.39
CA SER A 325 25.94 -2.80 -32.28
C SER A 325 26.21 -2.38 -30.84
N GLU A 326 27.28 -1.66 -30.65
CA GLU A 326 27.63 -1.03 -29.37
C GLU A 326 27.21 0.45 -29.36
N TYR A 327 26.59 0.92 -30.40
CA TYR A 327 26.20 2.32 -30.56
C TYR A 327 24.74 2.54 -30.19
N LEU A 328 24.49 3.50 -29.31
CA LEU A 328 23.15 3.93 -28.93
C LEU A 328 22.25 4.32 -30.13
N PRO A 329 22.77 4.94 -31.21
CA PRO A 329 21.96 5.25 -32.37
C PRO A 329 21.33 4.05 -33.08
N ASP A 330 21.81 2.85 -32.82
CA ASP A 330 21.27 1.63 -33.38
C ASP A 330 20.12 1.04 -32.57
N LEU A 331 19.84 1.61 -31.37
CA LEU A 331 18.70 1.25 -30.56
C LEU A 331 17.40 1.78 -31.21
N LEU A 332 16.41 0.92 -31.24
CA LEU A 332 15.06 1.34 -31.59
C LEU A 332 14.28 1.81 -30.36
N PRO A 333 13.38 2.76 -30.54
CA PRO A 333 12.48 3.21 -29.48
C PRO A 333 11.74 2.07 -28.77
N THR A 334 11.51 0.95 -29.47
CA THR A 334 10.77 -0.23 -29.00
C THR A 334 11.62 -1.29 -28.30
N ASP A 335 12.94 -1.18 -28.36
CA ASP A 335 13.85 -2.16 -27.75
C ASP A 335 13.76 -2.18 -26.22
N GLY A 336 14.23 -3.29 -25.63
CA GLY A 336 14.50 -3.41 -24.19
C GLY A 336 15.91 -2.97 -23.85
N GLY A 337 16.22 -2.93 -22.56
CA GLY A 337 17.55 -2.53 -22.13
C GLY A 337 17.78 -2.58 -20.62
N GLU A 338 18.87 -1.95 -20.24
CA GLU A 338 19.33 -1.84 -18.85
C GLU A 338 19.63 -0.39 -18.51
N ILE A 339 19.17 0.06 -17.35
CA ILE A 339 19.48 1.37 -16.77
C ILE A 339 20.29 1.12 -15.51
N LYS A 340 21.43 1.78 -15.38
CA LYS A 340 22.25 1.75 -14.17
C LYS A 340 22.20 3.09 -13.45
N ILE A 341 21.81 3.07 -12.20
CA ILE A 341 21.86 4.22 -11.28
C ILE A 341 22.91 3.90 -10.21
N PRO A 342 24.18 4.26 -10.41
CA PRO A 342 25.27 3.82 -9.54
C PRO A 342 25.12 4.24 -8.08
N ASP A 343 24.45 5.37 -7.86
CA ASP A 343 24.22 5.92 -6.52
C ASP A 343 23.01 5.36 -5.80
N ALA A 344 22.15 4.56 -6.47
CA ALA A 344 20.98 3.98 -5.84
C ALA A 344 21.39 2.75 -5.02
N VAL A 345 20.98 2.75 -3.76
CA VAL A 345 21.19 1.65 -2.83
C VAL A 345 19.86 1.00 -2.51
N LYS A 346 19.75 -0.30 -2.79
CA LYS A 346 18.57 -1.10 -2.47
C LYS A 346 17.26 -0.46 -2.95
N ILE A 347 16.99 -0.56 -4.23
CA ILE A 347 15.73 -0.11 -4.81
C ILE A 347 14.58 -0.89 -4.16
N GLN A 348 13.61 -0.15 -3.59
CA GLN A 348 12.49 -0.71 -2.84
C GLN A 348 11.20 -0.76 -3.64
N LYS A 349 10.97 0.24 -4.51
CA LYS A 349 9.74 0.37 -5.28
C LYS A 349 10.00 1.09 -6.59
N LEU A 350 9.34 0.65 -7.64
CA LEU A 350 9.15 1.40 -8.88
C LEU A 350 7.72 1.94 -8.90
N TYR A 351 7.53 3.12 -9.43
CA TYR A 351 6.22 3.75 -9.53
C TYR A 351 6.10 4.58 -10.79
N ALA A 352 5.17 4.21 -11.65
CA ALA A 352 4.85 4.95 -12.86
C ALA A 352 3.87 6.08 -12.55
N PHE A 353 4.29 7.31 -12.78
CA PHE A 353 3.48 8.48 -12.53
C PHE A 353 3.57 9.46 -13.68
N GLN A 354 2.43 9.82 -14.25
CA GLN A 354 2.36 10.65 -15.47
C GLN A 354 3.23 10.06 -16.59
N ASN A 355 4.19 10.81 -17.09
CA ASN A 355 5.09 10.40 -18.17
C ASN A 355 6.49 10.01 -17.65
N SER A 356 6.59 9.63 -16.37
CA SER A 356 7.86 9.30 -15.74
C SER A 356 7.76 8.05 -14.88
N LEU A 357 8.85 7.33 -14.77
CA LEU A 357 9.03 6.25 -13.83
C LEU A 357 9.88 6.74 -12.66
N PHE A 358 9.33 6.68 -11.46
CA PHE A 358 10.05 7.01 -10.24
C PHE A 358 10.65 5.76 -9.62
N VAL A 359 11.89 5.87 -9.23
CA VAL A 359 12.70 4.80 -8.62
C VAL A 359 12.94 5.18 -7.17
N PHE A 360 12.27 4.49 -6.28
CA PHE A 360 12.41 4.68 -4.84
C PHE A 360 13.44 3.70 -4.29
N ALA A 361 14.56 4.22 -3.84
CA ALA A 361 15.60 3.46 -3.16
C ALA A 361 15.69 3.89 -1.68
N GLU A 362 16.47 3.18 -0.88
CA GLU A 362 16.65 3.48 0.53
C GLU A 362 17.31 4.84 0.78
N ASN A 363 18.14 5.28 -0.16
CA ASN A 363 18.93 6.51 -0.04
C ASN A 363 18.47 7.65 -0.95
N GLY A 364 17.35 7.54 -1.62
CA GLY A 364 16.82 8.62 -2.47
C GLY A 364 15.75 8.17 -3.46
N VAL A 365 15.28 9.15 -4.22
CA VAL A 365 14.30 8.97 -5.29
C VAL A 365 14.87 9.53 -6.59
N TRP A 366 14.78 8.74 -7.66
CA TRP A 366 15.16 9.15 -9.01
C TRP A 366 13.95 9.13 -9.92
N GLN A 367 13.99 10.00 -10.90
CA GLN A 367 12.99 10.09 -11.97
C GLN A 367 13.62 9.68 -13.29
N ILE A 368 13.01 8.75 -13.97
CA ILE A 368 13.33 8.35 -15.34
C ILE A 368 12.22 8.90 -16.24
N SER A 369 12.59 9.75 -17.19
CA SER A 369 11.62 10.36 -18.11
C SER A 369 12.14 10.32 -19.53
N GLY A 370 11.23 10.21 -20.50
CA GLY A 370 11.56 10.34 -21.91
C GLY A 370 11.92 11.78 -22.26
N VAL A 371 12.81 11.96 -23.23
CA VAL A 371 13.25 13.29 -23.68
C VAL A 371 12.09 14.07 -24.30
N ASP A 372 11.23 13.40 -25.05
CA ASP A 372 10.06 14.00 -25.71
C ASP A 372 8.73 13.72 -24.98
N GLY A 373 8.81 13.46 -23.67
CA GLY A 373 7.64 13.21 -22.82
C GLY A 373 7.12 11.76 -22.85
N VAL A 374 7.69 10.89 -23.69
CA VAL A 374 7.40 9.44 -23.69
C VAL A 374 8.71 8.69 -23.56
N PHE A 375 8.76 7.71 -22.67
CA PHE A 375 9.95 6.86 -22.50
C PHE A 375 10.18 6.00 -23.75
N THR A 376 11.39 6.09 -24.27
CA THR A 376 11.89 5.23 -25.34
C THR A 376 13.26 4.69 -24.98
N ALA A 377 13.62 3.52 -25.52
CA ALA A 377 14.88 2.87 -25.17
C ALA A 377 16.12 3.68 -25.58
N ASP A 378 16.00 4.49 -26.62
CA ASP A 378 17.06 5.31 -27.21
C ASP A 378 17.14 6.74 -26.66
N ALA A 379 16.07 7.23 -25.98
CA ALA A 379 15.98 8.62 -25.53
C ALA A 379 15.27 8.76 -24.18
N TYR A 380 16.03 8.71 -23.11
CA TYR A 380 15.54 8.95 -21.75
C TYR A 380 16.59 9.70 -20.92
N SER A 381 16.14 10.27 -19.81
CA SER A 381 16.99 10.92 -18.81
C SER A 381 16.75 10.34 -17.42
N VAL A 382 17.78 10.34 -16.60
CA VAL A 382 17.71 9.89 -15.22
C VAL A 382 18.16 11.02 -14.33
N ASN A 383 17.28 11.51 -13.45
CA ASN A 383 17.54 12.63 -12.57
C ASN A 383 17.21 12.26 -11.12
N ARG A 384 18.06 12.65 -10.18
CA ARG A 384 17.76 12.49 -8.76
C ARG A 384 16.83 13.60 -8.30
N VAL A 385 15.66 13.22 -7.79
CA VAL A 385 14.60 14.14 -7.32
C VAL A 385 14.73 14.42 -5.84
N SER A 386 15.01 13.39 -5.05
CA SER A 386 15.11 13.50 -3.60
C SER A 386 16.32 12.73 -3.05
N ARG A 387 16.85 13.22 -1.95
CA ARG A 387 17.86 12.51 -1.14
C ARG A 387 17.23 11.67 -0.03
N VAL A 388 15.93 11.78 0.13
CA VAL A 388 15.16 11.00 1.09
C VAL A 388 14.55 9.81 0.39
N GLY A 389 14.88 8.63 0.86
CA GLY A 389 14.43 7.38 0.25
C GLY A 389 13.19 6.80 0.91
N LEU A 390 12.78 5.66 0.40
CA LEU A 390 11.67 4.86 0.89
C LEU A 390 12.15 3.89 1.98
N LEU A 391 11.44 3.83 3.09
CA LEU A 391 11.80 2.95 4.19
C LEU A 391 11.47 1.48 3.88
N GLN A 392 10.24 1.21 3.45
CA GLN A 392 9.75 -0.11 3.03
C GLN A 392 8.70 0.06 1.91
N PRO A 393 8.60 -0.90 0.98
CA PRO A 393 7.65 -0.83 -0.13
C PRO A 393 6.19 -0.66 0.32
N GLU A 394 5.81 -1.30 1.42
CA GLU A 394 4.45 -1.32 1.94
C GLU A 394 4.04 -0.01 2.62
N THR A 395 4.99 0.88 2.88
CA THR A 395 4.68 2.23 3.36
C THR A 395 4.29 3.19 2.24
N PHE A 396 4.56 2.78 1.00
CA PHE A 396 4.23 3.55 -0.19
C PHE A 396 2.75 3.40 -0.55
N VAL A 397 2.11 4.50 -0.78
CA VAL A 397 0.72 4.54 -1.25
C VAL A 397 0.54 5.66 -2.26
N GLU A 398 -0.19 5.36 -3.31
CA GLU A 398 -0.67 6.36 -4.25
C GLU A 398 -2.05 6.84 -3.81
N ALA A 399 -2.23 8.14 -3.74
CA ALA A 399 -3.50 8.75 -3.42
C ALA A 399 -3.73 9.99 -4.31
N GLU A 400 -4.85 10.03 -5.01
CA GLU A 400 -5.21 11.11 -5.95
C GLU A 400 -4.12 11.35 -7.02
N GLY A 401 -3.43 10.30 -7.44
CA GLY A 401 -2.33 10.41 -8.39
C GLY A 401 -1.06 11.05 -7.81
N VAL A 402 -0.90 11.08 -6.50
CA VAL A 402 0.28 11.60 -5.82
C VAL A 402 0.86 10.51 -4.93
N PRO A 403 2.18 10.24 -4.97
CA PRO A 403 2.81 9.26 -4.09
C PRO A 403 3.05 9.82 -2.69
N PHE A 404 2.75 9.00 -1.69
CA PHE A 404 3.06 9.23 -0.29
C PHE A 404 3.87 8.05 0.23
N TRP A 405 4.90 8.32 1.04
CA TRP A 405 5.74 7.25 1.58
C TRP A 405 6.35 7.61 2.94
N TRP A 406 6.69 6.59 3.70
CA TRP A 406 7.49 6.75 4.90
C TRP A 406 8.98 6.66 4.56
N SER A 407 9.74 7.56 5.11
CA SER A 407 11.19 7.57 5.08
C SER A 407 11.75 7.33 6.48
N ARG A 408 13.04 7.43 6.64
CA ARG A 408 13.67 7.47 7.97
C ARG A 408 13.42 8.77 8.73
N PHE A 409 12.96 9.81 8.04
CA PHE A 409 12.86 11.18 8.57
C PHE A 409 11.43 11.70 8.68
N GLY A 410 10.44 10.90 8.36
CA GLY A 410 9.05 11.29 8.38
C GLY A 410 8.26 10.77 7.18
N ILE A 411 7.08 11.32 7.00
CA ILE A 411 6.19 11.02 5.88
C ILE A 411 6.38 12.08 4.81
N HIS A 412 6.57 11.63 3.58
CA HIS A 412 6.87 12.47 2.44
C HIS A 412 5.86 12.30 1.33
N THR A 413 5.77 13.33 0.52
CA THR A 413 5.01 13.34 -0.73
C THR A 413 5.84 13.97 -1.84
N LEU A 414 5.49 13.67 -3.07
CA LEU A 414 6.12 14.24 -4.25
C LEU A 414 5.14 15.16 -4.96
N SER A 415 5.54 16.38 -5.21
CA SER A 415 4.84 17.28 -6.10
C SER A 415 5.63 17.47 -7.37
N THR A 416 4.96 17.50 -8.51
CA THR A 416 5.61 17.75 -9.81
C THR A 416 5.37 19.18 -10.24
N ASP A 417 6.41 19.88 -10.61
CA ASP A 417 6.28 21.22 -11.18
C ASP A 417 5.58 21.09 -12.56
N PRO A 418 4.43 21.72 -12.74
CA PRO A 418 3.66 21.59 -13.97
C PRO A 418 4.34 22.18 -15.21
N VAL A 419 5.38 22.99 -15.04
CA VAL A 419 6.11 23.63 -16.15
C VAL A 419 7.35 22.84 -16.55
N SER A 420 8.15 22.43 -15.56
CA SER A 420 9.41 21.70 -15.82
C SER A 420 9.25 20.18 -15.79
N GLY A 421 8.13 19.66 -15.28
CA GLY A 421 7.94 18.22 -15.03
C GLY A 421 8.86 17.64 -13.97
N GLN A 422 9.62 18.48 -13.28
CA GLN A 422 10.56 18.05 -12.26
C GLN A 422 9.82 17.79 -10.93
N GLY A 423 10.07 16.62 -10.35
CA GLY A 423 9.55 16.29 -9.03
C GLY A 423 10.27 17.06 -7.93
N SER A 424 9.54 17.51 -6.92
CA SER A 424 10.06 18.04 -5.67
C SER A 424 9.43 17.34 -4.49
N GLU A 425 10.25 17.02 -3.50
CA GLU A 425 9.83 16.34 -2.29
C GLU A 425 9.35 17.34 -1.23
N GLN A 426 8.30 16.96 -0.49
CA GLN A 426 7.81 17.69 0.67
C GLN A 426 7.65 16.74 1.86
N ASN A 427 8.19 17.12 3.03
CA ASN A 427 7.95 16.42 4.28
C ASN A 427 6.67 16.95 4.95
N LEU A 428 5.75 16.05 5.27
CA LEU A 428 4.44 16.37 5.87
C LEU A 428 4.46 16.33 7.40
N THR A 429 5.37 15.59 8.02
CA THR A 429 5.41 15.39 9.47
C THR A 429 6.08 16.52 10.22
N ILE A 430 7.12 17.14 9.65
CA ILE A 430 7.87 18.23 10.30
C ILE A 430 6.97 19.38 10.79
N PRO A 431 6.01 19.88 10.00
CA PRO A 431 5.14 20.95 10.47
C PRO A 431 3.98 20.49 11.36
N THR A 432 3.77 19.18 11.52
CA THR A 432 2.55 18.63 12.13
C THR A 432 2.80 17.66 13.28
N ILE A 433 3.33 16.48 13.01
CA ILE A 433 3.38 15.33 13.92
C ILE A 433 4.77 14.68 14.04
N GLN A 434 5.85 15.42 13.82
CA GLN A 434 7.19 14.82 13.80
C GLN A 434 7.52 14.10 15.11
N SER A 435 7.24 14.70 16.25
CA SER A 435 7.50 14.10 17.57
C SER A 435 6.68 12.82 17.78
N PHE A 436 5.42 12.79 17.32
CA PHE A 436 4.60 11.58 17.35
C PHE A 436 5.21 10.50 16.45
N TRP A 437 5.60 10.86 15.24
CA TRP A 437 6.21 9.93 14.30
C TRP A 437 7.56 9.41 14.78
N ASP A 438 8.39 10.24 15.40
CA ASP A 438 9.68 9.84 15.97
C ASP A 438 9.51 8.86 17.13
N ALA A 439 8.43 8.98 17.91
CA ALA A 439 8.10 8.09 19.02
C ALA A 439 7.67 6.68 18.59
N ILE A 440 7.26 6.49 17.32
CA ILE A 440 6.98 5.16 16.78
C ILE A 440 8.30 4.36 16.74
N ASP A 441 8.27 3.13 17.24
CA ASP A 441 9.44 2.26 17.24
C ASP A 441 10.01 2.01 15.84
N SER A 442 11.32 1.88 15.74
CA SER A 442 12.01 1.68 14.45
C SER A 442 11.62 0.37 13.78
N ASP A 443 11.43 -0.70 14.56
CA ASP A 443 11.05 -2.01 14.04
C ASP A 443 9.58 -2.03 13.62
N ALA A 444 8.72 -1.31 14.34
CA ALA A 444 7.33 -1.09 13.93
C ALA A 444 7.22 -0.35 12.60
N LYS A 445 8.06 0.65 12.37
CA LYS A 445 8.12 1.38 11.09
C LYS A 445 8.48 0.49 9.90
N LEU A 446 9.21 -0.62 10.12
CA LEU A 446 9.57 -1.58 9.08
C LEU A 446 8.43 -2.56 8.74
N LYS A 447 7.38 -2.60 9.55
CA LYS A 447 6.24 -3.53 9.39
C LYS A 447 4.94 -2.82 9.00
N VAL A 448 5.01 -1.58 8.60
CA VAL A 448 3.86 -0.79 8.18
C VAL A 448 3.21 -1.37 6.93
N VAL A 449 1.90 -1.38 6.91
CA VAL A 449 1.08 -1.68 5.72
C VAL A 449 0.20 -0.48 5.44
N SER A 450 0.03 -0.11 4.20
CA SER A 450 -0.75 1.06 3.81
C SER A 450 -1.84 0.75 2.81
N THR A 451 -2.89 1.54 2.85
CA THR A 451 -3.95 1.54 1.83
C THR A 451 -4.55 2.94 1.69
N TYR A 452 -5.15 3.19 0.54
CA TYR A 452 -5.84 4.44 0.25
C TYR A 452 -7.34 4.21 0.06
N ASP A 453 -8.13 4.96 0.80
CA ASP A 453 -9.57 5.04 0.66
C ASP A 453 -9.92 6.19 -0.30
N SER A 454 -10.30 5.84 -1.52
CA SER A 454 -10.62 6.80 -2.57
C SER A 454 -11.92 7.57 -2.34
N ILE A 455 -12.83 7.06 -1.49
CA ILE A 455 -14.10 7.73 -1.16
C ILE A 455 -13.89 8.79 -0.12
N ASN A 456 -13.32 8.40 1.01
CA ASN A 456 -13.06 9.32 2.09
C ASN A 456 -11.79 10.15 1.87
N LYS A 457 -11.03 9.86 0.78
CA LYS A 457 -9.77 10.55 0.47
C LYS A 457 -8.77 10.48 1.62
N ARG A 458 -8.64 9.29 2.20
CA ARG A 458 -7.81 9.04 3.38
C ARG A 458 -6.78 7.98 3.12
N ILE A 459 -5.59 8.21 3.61
CA ILE A 459 -4.52 7.21 3.64
C ILE A 459 -4.49 6.59 5.04
N TYR A 460 -4.40 5.28 5.09
CA TYR A 460 -4.28 4.50 6.32
C TYR A 460 -2.94 3.79 6.32
N TRP A 461 -2.13 4.05 7.32
CA TRP A 461 -0.92 3.29 7.63
C TRP A 461 -1.16 2.52 8.93
N ALA A 462 -1.16 1.19 8.84
CA ALA A 462 -1.28 0.32 9.99
C ALA A 462 0.09 -0.24 10.39
N TYR A 463 0.39 -0.26 11.67
CA TYR A 463 1.67 -0.71 12.22
C TYR A 463 1.50 -1.39 13.58
N PRO A 464 2.44 -2.28 13.97
CA PRO A 464 2.37 -2.99 15.25
C PRO A 464 2.71 -2.08 16.44
N ASP A 465 2.39 -2.55 17.64
CA ASP A 465 2.83 -1.94 18.90
C ASP A 465 4.34 -2.10 19.10
N ASP A 466 4.92 -1.22 19.92
CA ASP A 466 6.32 -1.28 20.32
C ASP A 466 6.61 -2.58 21.08
N GLY A 467 7.69 -3.26 20.69
CA GLY A 467 8.17 -4.45 21.39
C GLY A 467 7.37 -5.74 21.15
N GLU A 468 6.34 -5.71 20.32
CA GLU A 468 5.64 -6.93 19.88
C GLU A 468 6.55 -7.72 18.93
N ALA A 469 6.97 -8.90 19.40
CA ALA A 469 7.76 -9.84 18.58
C ALA A 469 6.95 -10.43 17.42
N VAL A 470 5.63 -10.31 17.48
CA VAL A 470 4.72 -10.88 16.49
C VAL A 470 4.54 -9.90 15.33
N GLU A 471 5.08 -10.26 14.20
CA GLU A 471 5.15 -9.43 13.00
C GLU A 471 3.81 -9.09 12.35
N SER A 472 2.73 -9.68 12.81
CA SER A 472 1.43 -9.65 12.15
C SER A 472 0.32 -8.91 12.89
N LYS A 473 0.63 -8.16 13.97
CA LYS A 473 -0.39 -7.42 14.72
C LYS A 473 -0.34 -5.93 14.42
N LEU A 474 -1.14 -5.50 13.47
CA LEU A 474 -1.23 -4.10 13.05
C LEU A 474 -2.31 -3.37 13.85
N ASN A 475 -2.05 -3.11 15.13
CA ASN A 475 -3.06 -2.54 16.03
C ASN A 475 -3.15 -1.01 15.94
N ASN A 476 -2.10 -0.34 15.50
CA ASN A 476 -2.07 1.12 15.40
C ASN A 476 -2.29 1.56 13.96
N PHE A 477 -3.06 2.63 13.80
CA PHE A 477 -3.32 3.26 12.53
C PHE A 477 -2.96 4.75 12.62
N LEU A 478 -2.15 5.21 11.70
CA LEU A 478 -1.99 6.64 11.45
C LEU A 478 -2.75 6.96 10.16
N ILE A 479 -3.66 7.91 10.27
CA ILE A 479 -4.54 8.28 9.17
C ILE A 479 -4.22 9.70 8.73
N LEU A 480 -4.15 9.91 7.41
CA LEU A 480 -4.05 11.22 6.79
C LEU A 480 -5.31 11.48 5.98
N ASP A 481 -6.07 12.49 6.36
CA ASP A 481 -7.14 13.04 5.52
C ASP A 481 -6.52 14.06 4.55
N ILE A 482 -6.50 13.71 3.26
CA ILE A 482 -5.81 14.50 2.23
C ILE A 482 -6.45 15.88 2.05
N PRO A 483 -7.78 16.03 1.89
CA PRO A 483 -8.41 17.33 1.81
C PRO A 483 -8.17 18.25 2.99
N LEU A 484 -8.09 17.69 4.19
CA LEU A 484 -7.86 18.47 5.42
C LEU A 484 -6.39 18.66 5.73
N GLN A 485 -5.51 17.87 5.10
CA GLN A 485 -4.08 17.79 5.41
C GLN A 485 -3.82 17.54 6.90
N ALA A 486 -4.63 16.69 7.50
CA ALA A 486 -4.67 16.44 8.93
C ALA A 486 -4.40 14.98 9.25
N PHE A 487 -3.51 14.76 10.21
CA PHE A 487 -3.22 13.43 10.76
C PHE A 487 -4.04 13.17 12.01
N PHE A 488 -4.45 11.93 12.20
CA PHE A 488 -5.06 11.47 13.45
C PHE A 488 -4.82 9.97 13.67
N PRO A 489 -4.55 9.56 14.92
CA PRO A 489 -4.25 8.18 15.25
C PRO A 489 -5.50 7.41 15.68
N TRP A 490 -5.56 6.15 15.24
CA TRP A 490 -6.48 5.16 15.76
C TRP A 490 -5.71 3.98 16.35
N ARG A 491 -6.32 3.30 17.28
CA ARG A 491 -5.81 2.06 17.86
C ARG A 491 -6.93 1.05 18.00
N VAL A 492 -6.68 -0.17 17.56
CA VAL A 492 -7.56 -1.31 17.76
C VAL A 492 -7.18 -1.99 19.06
N GLU A 493 -8.14 -2.16 19.94
CA GLU A 493 -7.91 -2.82 21.21
C GLU A 493 -8.30 -4.29 21.11
N ASN A 494 -7.52 -5.15 21.77
CA ASN A 494 -7.80 -6.56 21.87
C ASN A 494 -8.33 -6.91 23.25
N GLN A 495 -9.20 -7.89 23.31
CA GLN A 495 -9.56 -8.48 24.59
C GLN A 495 -8.33 -9.05 25.30
N THR A 496 -8.33 -8.99 26.61
CA THR A 496 -7.22 -9.46 27.45
C THR A 496 -6.90 -10.96 27.27
N SER A 497 -7.84 -11.72 26.70
CA SER A 497 -7.73 -13.17 26.45
C SER A 497 -7.76 -13.54 24.98
N SER A 498 -7.93 -12.58 24.07
CA SER A 498 -8.05 -12.79 22.63
C SER A 498 -6.79 -12.35 21.92
N THR A 499 -6.40 -13.09 20.90
CA THR A 499 -5.31 -12.76 20.00
C THR A 499 -5.82 -12.25 18.64
N ASP A 500 -7.05 -11.75 18.59
CA ASP A 500 -7.61 -11.10 17.42
C ASP A 500 -6.72 -9.93 17.00
N CYS A 501 -6.40 -9.85 15.72
CA CYS A 501 -5.56 -8.77 15.24
C CYS A 501 -5.80 -8.50 13.75
N VAL A 502 -5.47 -7.28 13.34
CA VAL A 502 -5.37 -6.92 11.93
C VAL A 502 -3.99 -7.32 11.43
N VAL A 503 -3.92 -8.02 10.31
CA VAL A 503 -2.66 -8.49 9.69
C VAL A 503 -2.42 -7.89 8.31
N GLY A 504 -3.41 -7.25 7.71
CA GLY A 504 -3.29 -6.60 6.42
C GLY A 504 -4.45 -5.64 6.14
N LEU A 505 -4.25 -4.81 5.14
CA LEU A 505 -5.23 -3.84 4.66
C LEU A 505 -5.38 -3.95 3.16
N ALA A 506 -6.61 -3.79 2.69
CA ALA A 506 -6.93 -3.64 1.28
C ALA A 506 -8.02 -2.59 1.09
N PHE A 507 -8.09 -2.01 -0.11
CA PHE A 507 -9.20 -1.18 -0.50
C PHE A 507 -10.05 -1.95 -1.52
N TYR A 508 -11.34 -2.01 -1.26
CA TYR A 508 -12.34 -2.58 -2.14
C TYR A 508 -13.00 -1.48 -2.95
N SER A 509 -12.93 -1.56 -4.25
CA SER A 509 -13.40 -0.49 -5.15
C SER A 509 -14.90 -0.51 -5.44
N GLY A 510 -15.63 -1.52 -4.97
CA GLY A 510 -17.10 -1.56 -5.10
C GLY A 510 -17.59 -1.95 -6.49
N TYR A 511 -16.90 -2.84 -7.20
CA TYR A 511 -17.35 -3.30 -8.51
C TYR A 511 -18.44 -4.36 -8.40
N GLY A 512 -19.56 -4.05 -9.06
CA GLY A 512 -20.64 -5.00 -9.34
C GLY A 512 -21.76 -4.99 -8.31
N ALA A 513 -22.94 -4.59 -8.74
CA ALA A 513 -24.17 -4.89 -8.02
C ALA A 513 -24.40 -6.39 -8.11
N LYS A 514 -24.38 -7.09 -6.98
CA LYS A 514 -24.81 -8.48 -6.94
C LYS A 514 -26.33 -8.52 -6.87
N GLU A 515 -26.97 -9.20 -7.82
CA GLU A 515 -28.39 -9.50 -7.70
C GLU A 515 -28.56 -10.48 -6.52
N LEU A 516 -29.30 -10.05 -5.51
CA LEU A 516 -29.79 -10.95 -4.49
C LEU A 516 -31.07 -11.59 -4.99
N GLU A 517 -31.06 -12.89 -5.08
CA GLU A 517 -32.29 -13.66 -5.17
C GLU A 517 -32.93 -13.68 -3.77
N LEU A 518 -34.02 -12.97 -3.62
CA LEU A 518 -34.80 -12.98 -2.39
C LEU A 518 -36.02 -13.91 -2.60
N ASP A 519 -36.16 -14.86 -1.70
CA ASP A 519 -37.35 -15.70 -1.66
C ASP A 519 -38.59 -14.85 -1.41
N VAL A 520 -39.61 -15.06 -2.16
CA VAL A 520 -40.89 -14.40 -1.93
C VAL A 520 -41.62 -15.18 -0.85
N LEU A 521 -41.64 -14.66 0.36
CA LEU A 521 -42.34 -15.28 1.49
C LEU A 521 -43.82 -14.93 1.50
N THR A 522 -44.61 -15.83 2.06
CA THR A 522 -46.04 -15.56 2.33
C THR A 522 -46.22 -14.44 3.34
N ASN A 523 -47.36 -13.80 3.38
CA ASN A 523 -47.68 -12.72 4.31
C ASN A 523 -47.59 -13.14 5.81
N SER A 524 -47.54 -14.44 6.08
CA SER A 524 -47.29 -14.98 7.42
C SER A 524 -45.80 -15.12 7.76
N GLY A 525 -44.89 -14.92 6.79
CA GLY A 525 -43.44 -15.01 6.98
C GLY A 525 -42.91 -16.40 7.33
N ALA A 526 -43.73 -17.44 7.11
CA ALA A 526 -43.40 -18.79 7.55
C ALA A 526 -43.22 -19.80 6.40
N ASP A 527 -43.76 -19.52 5.22
CA ASP A 527 -43.68 -20.43 4.08
C ASP A 527 -43.24 -19.70 2.81
N ASP A 528 -42.40 -20.33 2.04
CA ASP A 528 -41.93 -19.82 0.75
C ASP A 528 -43.06 -19.92 -0.29
N VAL A 529 -43.11 -18.96 -1.19
CA VAL A 529 -44.02 -19.01 -2.33
C VAL A 529 -43.36 -19.86 -3.41
N VAL A 530 -43.94 -21.03 -3.64
CA VAL A 530 -43.43 -21.96 -4.65
C VAL A 530 -44.33 -21.99 -5.88
N THR A 531 -43.79 -22.30 -7.01
CA THR A 531 -44.55 -22.57 -8.24
C THR A 531 -45.37 -23.85 -8.12
N SER A 532 -46.33 -24.06 -9.01
CA SER A 532 -47.09 -25.32 -9.05
C SER A 532 -46.21 -26.57 -9.30
N ALA A 533 -44.98 -26.41 -9.70
CA ALA A 533 -43.97 -27.45 -9.87
C ALA A 533 -43.12 -27.68 -8.59
N GLY A 534 -43.28 -26.83 -7.58
CA GLY A 534 -42.52 -26.89 -6.34
C GLY A 534 -41.20 -26.11 -6.35
N ASP A 535 -40.97 -25.29 -7.39
CA ASP A 535 -39.79 -24.43 -7.46
C ASP A 535 -40.05 -23.13 -6.71
N ASP A 536 -39.09 -22.61 -5.98
CA ASP A 536 -39.17 -21.36 -5.24
C ASP A 536 -39.38 -20.17 -6.19
N VAL A 537 -40.27 -19.28 -5.82
CA VAL A 537 -40.47 -18.02 -6.54
C VAL A 537 -39.49 -16.99 -5.93
N VAL A 538 -38.45 -16.76 -6.63
CA VAL A 538 -37.43 -15.76 -6.23
C VAL A 538 -37.69 -14.42 -6.90
N SER A 539 -37.51 -13.35 -6.16
CA SER A 539 -37.53 -11.99 -6.66
C SER A 539 -36.10 -11.53 -6.79
N SER A 540 -35.64 -11.22 -8.00
CA SER A 540 -34.38 -10.52 -8.18
C SER A 540 -34.57 -9.04 -7.79
N GLN A 541 -34.12 -8.66 -6.65
CA GLN A 541 -33.94 -7.23 -6.32
C GLN A 541 -32.47 -6.88 -6.42
N VAL A 542 -32.16 -5.88 -7.20
CA VAL A 542 -30.91 -5.15 -7.04
C VAL A 542 -31.02 -4.45 -5.69
N SER A 543 -30.48 -5.08 -4.65
CA SER A 543 -30.45 -4.49 -3.33
C SER A 543 -29.43 -3.35 -3.35
N ASN A 544 -29.86 -2.16 -2.99
CA ASN A 544 -28.94 -1.03 -2.74
C ASN A 544 -27.94 -1.31 -1.61
N PHE A 545 -28.18 -2.37 -0.82
CA PHE A 545 -27.25 -2.82 0.22
C PHE A 545 -26.17 -3.76 -0.30
N ASN A 546 -26.32 -4.27 -1.53
CA ASN A 546 -25.37 -5.19 -2.16
C ASN A 546 -24.65 -4.60 -3.38
N THR A 547 -24.86 -3.35 -3.68
CA THR A 547 -23.86 -2.61 -4.43
C THR A 547 -22.67 -2.54 -3.51
N GLY A 548 -21.67 -3.37 -3.70
CA GLY A 548 -20.51 -3.38 -2.86
C GLY A 548 -19.93 -1.97 -2.79
N ASP A 549 -20.35 -1.23 -1.77
CA ASP A 549 -19.85 0.11 -1.55
C ASP A 549 -18.34 0.02 -1.35
N PRO A 550 -17.57 0.86 -2.01
CA PRO A 550 -16.15 0.86 -1.81
C PRO A 550 -15.82 1.04 -0.32
N ALA A 551 -14.98 0.20 0.20
CA ALA A 551 -14.63 0.17 1.61
C ALA A 551 -13.20 -0.31 1.83
N ILE A 552 -12.68 0.02 3.01
CA ILE A 552 -11.45 -0.61 3.50
C ILE A 552 -11.81 -1.99 4.02
N VAL A 553 -11.13 -2.99 3.47
CA VAL A 553 -11.18 -4.37 3.94
C VAL A 553 -9.98 -4.62 4.83
N LEU A 554 -10.25 -5.08 6.02
CA LEU A 554 -9.25 -5.51 6.97
C LEU A 554 -9.02 -7.01 6.80
N ILE A 555 -7.77 -7.42 6.70
CA ILE A 555 -7.41 -8.82 6.78
C ILE A 555 -7.13 -9.10 8.26
N CYS A 556 -7.95 -9.94 8.85
CA CYS A 556 -7.93 -10.19 10.28
C CYS A 556 -7.58 -11.65 10.60
N ARG A 557 -6.98 -11.85 11.76
CA ARG A 557 -6.80 -13.16 12.36
C ARG A 557 -7.75 -13.30 13.55
N ASP A 558 -8.58 -14.32 13.51
CA ASP A 558 -9.38 -14.72 14.65
C ASP A 558 -8.50 -15.40 15.70
N GLY A 559 -8.42 -14.81 16.87
CA GLY A 559 -7.55 -15.29 17.96
C GLY A 559 -7.98 -16.61 18.57
N ALA A 560 -9.24 -17.00 18.47
CA ALA A 560 -9.74 -18.25 19.02
C ALA A 560 -9.40 -19.44 18.12
N THR A 561 -9.46 -19.27 16.80
CA THR A 561 -9.27 -20.33 15.82
C THR A 561 -8.00 -20.22 15.01
N ASN A 562 -7.28 -19.10 15.10
CA ASN A 562 -6.16 -18.71 14.27
C ASN A 562 -6.51 -18.64 12.77
N LYS A 563 -7.79 -18.53 12.44
CA LYS A 563 -8.23 -18.43 11.07
C LYS A 563 -8.05 -17.02 10.53
N LEU A 564 -7.72 -16.95 9.26
CA LEU A 564 -7.72 -15.72 8.52
C LEU A 564 -9.15 -15.38 8.10
N THR A 565 -9.55 -14.14 8.29
CA THR A 565 -10.89 -13.66 7.93
C THR A 565 -10.82 -12.25 7.39
N PHE A 566 -11.82 -11.87 6.59
CA PHE A 566 -12.00 -10.48 6.23
C PHE A 566 -12.83 -9.80 7.30
N GLY A 567 -12.53 -8.55 7.58
CA GLY A 567 -13.25 -7.69 8.48
C GLY A 567 -13.42 -6.29 7.92
N GLY A 568 -14.14 -5.47 8.64
CA GLY A 568 -14.36 -4.08 8.26
C GLY A 568 -14.71 -3.22 9.46
N PHE A 569 -14.77 -1.91 9.23
CA PHE A 569 -15.34 -1.00 10.21
C PHE A 569 -16.86 -1.17 10.22
N THR A 570 -17.43 -1.31 11.40
CA THR A 570 -18.87 -1.50 11.56
C THR A 570 -19.66 -0.29 11.05
N SER A 571 -20.89 -0.50 10.67
CA SER A 571 -21.78 0.62 10.31
C SER A 571 -22.38 1.34 11.53
N SER A 572 -22.46 0.66 12.68
CA SER A 572 -23.21 1.13 13.84
C SER A 572 -22.55 0.85 15.19
N GLY A 573 -21.50 0.03 15.25
CA GLY A 573 -20.87 -0.38 16.51
C GLY A 573 -19.71 0.51 16.94
N PHE A 574 -19.49 0.63 18.25
CA PHE A 574 -18.38 1.36 18.88
C PHE A 574 -17.57 0.47 19.82
N LEU A 575 -17.54 -0.81 19.53
CA LEU A 575 -16.71 -1.82 20.17
C LEU A 575 -15.86 -2.49 19.11
N ASP A 576 -14.62 -2.81 19.42
CA ASP A 576 -13.80 -3.65 18.57
C ASP A 576 -14.17 -5.11 18.79
N TRP A 577 -14.20 -5.90 17.72
CA TRP A 577 -14.53 -7.32 17.74
C TRP A 577 -15.91 -7.66 18.34
N GLY A 578 -16.82 -6.67 18.32
CA GLY A 578 -18.17 -6.78 18.84
C GLY A 578 -18.31 -6.59 20.37
N ASP A 579 -17.25 -6.71 21.14
CA ASP A 579 -17.30 -6.71 22.61
C ASP A 579 -16.19 -5.93 23.31
N THR A 580 -15.11 -5.61 22.62
CA THR A 580 -13.95 -4.95 23.23
C THR A 580 -14.05 -3.44 23.17
N ASN A 581 -14.01 -2.81 24.34
CA ASN A 581 -14.01 -1.35 24.42
C ASN A 581 -12.65 -0.75 24.13
N TYR A 582 -12.65 0.39 23.47
CA TYR A 582 -11.47 1.21 23.25
C TYR A 582 -11.69 2.65 23.73
N SER A 583 -10.61 3.30 24.15
CA SER A 583 -10.63 4.71 24.53
C SER A 583 -10.77 5.59 23.30
N SER A 584 -11.64 6.60 23.38
CA SER A 584 -11.77 7.62 22.34
C SER A 584 -11.80 9.00 22.98
N TYR A 585 -10.79 9.82 22.70
CA TYR A 585 -10.65 11.14 23.27
C TYR A 585 -9.88 12.10 22.35
N ALA A 586 -10.11 13.38 22.58
CA ALA A 586 -9.35 14.47 21.97
C ALA A 586 -9.06 15.55 23.02
N GLU A 587 -7.83 16.05 23.02
CA GLU A 587 -7.37 17.10 23.92
C GLU A 587 -7.01 18.36 23.13
N THR A 588 -7.58 19.48 23.51
CA THR A 588 -7.22 20.77 22.92
C THR A 588 -5.83 21.19 23.38
N GLY A 589 -5.22 22.12 22.66
CA GLY A 589 -4.08 22.85 23.21
C GLY A 589 -4.46 23.75 24.36
N TYR A 590 -3.48 24.43 24.95
CA TYR A 590 -3.70 25.40 26.01
C TYR A 590 -4.31 26.68 25.45
N ASP A 591 -5.55 26.95 25.82
CA ASP A 591 -6.28 28.14 25.39
C ASP A 591 -6.15 29.25 26.42
N PHE A 592 -5.63 30.40 25.98
CA PHE A 592 -5.46 31.59 26.83
C PHE A 592 -6.69 32.48 26.84
N ILE A 593 -7.73 32.15 26.12
CA ILE A 593 -8.99 32.88 26.07
C ILE A 593 -8.76 34.39 25.84
N GLY A 594 -7.90 34.70 24.89
CA GLY A 594 -7.63 36.07 24.42
C GLY A 594 -6.68 36.92 25.26
N ASP A 595 -6.16 36.43 26.39
CA ASP A 595 -5.20 37.17 27.23
C ASP A 595 -4.18 36.23 27.89
N LEU A 596 -2.92 36.40 27.59
CA LEU A 596 -1.81 35.57 28.08
C LEU A 596 -1.39 35.87 29.53
N ILE A 597 -1.72 37.05 30.04
CA ILE A 597 -1.13 37.58 31.29
C ILE A 597 -2.07 37.39 32.46
N SER A 598 -3.33 37.68 32.30
CA SER A 598 -4.30 37.74 33.39
C SER A 598 -4.74 36.35 33.82
N LYS A 599 -4.79 36.11 35.12
CA LYS A 599 -5.43 34.94 35.69
C LYS A 599 -6.94 35.00 35.51
N LYS A 600 -7.53 33.94 34.99
CA LYS A 600 -8.96 33.87 34.63
C LYS A 600 -9.62 32.84 35.47
N THR A 601 -10.91 33.04 35.72
CA THR A 601 -11.80 32.06 36.27
C THR A 601 -12.90 31.81 35.24
N ALA A 602 -12.97 30.59 34.76
CA ALA A 602 -14.05 30.17 33.85
C ALA A 602 -15.08 29.40 34.68
N PRO A 603 -16.19 30.03 35.07
CA PRO A 603 -17.18 29.34 35.87
C PRO A 603 -17.89 28.23 35.10
N TYR A 604 -17.93 28.36 33.79
CA TYR A 604 -18.63 27.41 32.92
C TYR A 604 -17.97 27.25 31.56
N ILE A 605 -18.01 25.98 31.07
CA ILE A 605 -17.83 25.64 29.68
C ILE A 605 -19.18 25.23 29.12
N VAL A 606 -19.52 25.75 27.96
CA VAL A 606 -20.70 25.34 27.19
C VAL A 606 -20.24 24.41 26.10
N THR A 607 -20.79 23.23 26.01
CA THR A 607 -20.50 22.23 24.99
C THR A 607 -21.71 22.06 24.08
N TYR A 608 -21.43 21.88 22.79
CA TYR A 608 -22.42 21.61 21.77
C TYR A 608 -22.13 20.24 21.19
N CYS A 609 -23.06 19.32 21.36
CA CYS A 609 -22.96 17.97 20.77
C CYS A 609 -24.25 17.63 20.04
N ARG A 610 -24.11 16.84 18.98
CA ARG A 610 -25.26 16.33 18.25
C ARG A 610 -25.72 15.00 18.86
N LEU A 611 -27.00 14.76 18.78
CA LEU A 611 -27.61 13.48 19.03
C LEU A 611 -27.10 12.46 18.03
N THR A 612 -26.65 11.30 18.48
CA THR A 612 -26.17 10.21 17.63
C THR A 612 -27.07 8.99 17.65
N GLU A 613 -28.02 8.92 18.59
CA GLU A 613 -28.98 7.83 18.67
C GLU A 613 -29.89 7.83 17.42
N GLU A 614 -30.03 6.67 16.80
CA GLU A 614 -30.80 6.50 15.54
C GLU A 614 -32.17 5.84 15.80
N GLY A 615 -32.37 5.26 16.97
CA GLY A 615 -33.60 4.57 17.33
C GLY A 615 -33.42 3.78 18.62
N PHE A 616 -34.34 2.87 18.89
CA PHE A 616 -34.33 1.99 20.04
C PHE A 616 -34.67 0.56 19.64
N THR A 617 -33.98 -0.40 20.24
CA THR A 617 -34.35 -1.82 20.17
C THR A 617 -34.90 -2.27 21.50
N GLY A 618 -35.71 -3.31 21.52
CA GLY A 618 -36.28 -3.86 22.73
C GLY A 618 -37.80 -3.75 22.79
N ASN A 619 -38.36 -4.08 23.96
CA ASN A 619 -39.80 -4.01 24.24
C ASN A 619 -40.04 -3.71 25.74
N GLU A 620 -41.29 -3.54 26.11
CA GLU A 620 -41.65 -3.25 27.48
C GLU A 620 -41.16 -4.30 28.49
N SER A 621 -41.01 -5.56 28.08
CA SER A 621 -40.62 -6.65 29.01
C SER A 621 -39.10 -6.69 29.25
N ILE A 622 -38.27 -6.32 28.26
CA ILE A 622 -36.81 -6.37 28.36
C ILE A 622 -36.16 -4.97 28.45
N GLY A 623 -36.98 -3.92 28.31
CA GLY A 623 -36.52 -2.55 28.23
C GLY A 623 -36.08 -2.14 26.82
N TYR A 624 -35.91 -0.85 26.66
CA TYR A 624 -35.49 -0.26 25.39
C TYR A 624 -34.02 0.13 25.47
N THR A 625 -33.25 -0.25 24.48
CA THR A 625 -31.85 0.10 24.33
C THR A 625 -31.65 0.99 23.12
N ALA A 626 -30.97 2.10 23.30
CA ALA A 626 -30.70 3.04 22.19
C ALA A 626 -29.72 2.41 21.20
N ILE A 627 -30.04 2.54 19.92
CA ILE A 627 -29.10 2.28 18.83
C ILE A 627 -28.14 3.47 18.75
N ARG A 628 -26.84 3.23 18.75
CA ARG A 628 -25.78 4.24 18.80
C ARG A 628 -25.93 5.22 19.98
N PRO A 629 -25.88 4.74 21.21
CA PRO A 629 -26.03 5.59 22.39
C PRO A 629 -24.94 6.66 22.42
N SER A 630 -25.29 7.86 22.83
CA SER A 630 -24.37 9.00 22.96
C SER A 630 -23.84 9.19 24.36
N SER A 631 -22.60 9.65 24.46
CA SER A 631 -21.97 10.11 25.70
C SER A 631 -20.85 11.08 25.41
N LEU A 632 -20.75 12.16 26.15
CA LEU A 632 -19.64 13.10 26.04
C LEU A 632 -19.17 13.49 27.45
N LEU A 633 -18.02 13.01 27.85
CA LEU A 633 -17.35 13.40 29.07
C LEU A 633 -16.37 14.54 28.79
N VAL A 634 -16.39 15.56 29.65
CA VAL A 634 -15.50 16.71 29.54
C VAL A 634 -14.72 16.90 30.82
N SER A 635 -13.43 17.02 30.70
CA SER A 635 -12.51 17.34 31.78
C SER A 635 -11.61 18.53 31.42
N THR A 636 -11.07 19.20 32.41
CA THR A 636 -10.28 20.43 32.23
C THR A 636 -9.02 20.41 33.06
N ALA A 637 -7.96 20.98 32.52
CA ALA A 637 -6.72 21.26 33.22
C ALA A 637 -6.33 22.73 33.07
N TRP A 638 -5.70 23.32 34.10
CA TRP A 638 -5.31 24.72 34.13
C TRP A 638 -3.79 24.89 34.25
N ASP A 639 -3.28 25.98 33.67
CA ASP A 639 -1.89 26.42 33.83
C ASP A 639 -0.85 25.32 33.56
N PHE A 640 -0.95 24.68 32.40
CA PHE A 640 0.00 23.63 31.94
C PHE A 640 0.05 22.39 32.85
N ASN A 641 -0.98 22.15 33.67
CA ASN A 641 -1.08 20.94 34.45
C ASN A 641 -1.48 19.77 33.57
N GLU A 642 -0.75 18.66 33.69
CA GLU A 642 -1.04 17.41 32.97
C GLU A 642 -2.24 16.66 33.56
N ASN A 643 -2.56 16.89 34.85
CA ASN A 643 -3.65 16.23 35.50
C ASN A 643 -4.99 16.94 35.24
N PHE A 644 -5.88 16.26 34.59
CA PHE A 644 -7.24 16.72 34.37
C PHE A 644 -8.08 16.60 35.64
N GLN A 645 -9.01 17.54 35.81
CA GLN A 645 -10.04 17.44 36.83
C GLN A 645 -11.00 16.31 36.49
N ALA A 646 -11.80 15.89 37.48
CA ALA A 646 -12.81 14.86 37.27
C ALA A 646 -13.74 15.21 36.09
N SER A 647 -13.94 14.24 35.24
CA SER A 647 -14.79 14.39 34.05
C SER A 647 -16.28 14.64 34.45
N GLN A 648 -16.94 15.37 33.62
CA GLN A 648 -18.37 15.68 33.75
C GLN A 648 -19.09 15.26 32.48
N GLN A 649 -20.26 14.65 32.62
CA GLN A 649 -21.12 14.30 31.49
C GLN A 649 -21.72 15.55 30.84
N ALA A 650 -21.36 15.78 29.60
CA ALA A 650 -21.86 16.88 28.76
C ALA A 650 -23.10 16.50 27.95
N TYR A 651 -23.26 15.23 27.66
CA TYR A 651 -24.46 14.75 26.98
C TYR A 651 -25.62 14.66 27.98
N ARG A 652 -26.37 15.75 28.10
CA ARG A 652 -27.52 15.83 29.01
C ARG A 652 -28.78 16.11 28.23
N LYS A 653 -29.65 15.14 28.19
CA LYS A 653 -30.99 15.28 27.61
C LYS A 653 -31.82 16.21 28.46
N LYS A 654 -32.42 17.21 27.87
CA LYS A 654 -33.31 18.14 28.57
C LYS A 654 -34.68 17.52 28.90
N PHE A 655 -35.11 16.57 28.05
CA PHE A 655 -36.40 15.91 28.15
C PHE A 655 -36.21 14.40 28.16
N PRO A 656 -37.06 13.63 28.88
CA PRO A 656 -37.08 12.20 28.76
C PRO A 656 -37.41 11.82 27.31
N VAL A 657 -36.74 10.81 26.81
CA VAL A 657 -37.07 10.23 25.52
C VAL A 657 -38.42 9.54 25.62
N VAL A 658 -39.39 9.98 24.84
CA VAL A 658 -40.66 9.28 24.70
C VAL A 658 -40.49 8.32 23.53
N VAL A 659 -40.43 7.03 23.84
CA VAL A 659 -40.46 5.98 22.83
C VAL A 659 -41.91 5.62 22.56
N ASP A 660 -42.35 5.68 21.30
CA ASP A 660 -43.64 5.16 20.91
C ASP A 660 -43.58 3.61 20.97
N PRO A 661 -44.35 2.97 21.86
CA PRO A 661 -44.32 1.51 21.98
C PRO A 661 -44.80 0.78 20.74
N ASN A 662 -45.46 1.47 19.82
CA ASN A 662 -45.92 0.90 18.55
C ASN A 662 -44.96 1.15 17.40
N ASN A 663 -44.03 2.08 17.57
CA ASN A 663 -43.05 2.38 16.54
C ASN A 663 -41.71 2.76 17.25
N LEU A 664 -40.85 1.78 17.37
CA LEU A 664 -39.56 1.92 18.07
C LEU A 664 -38.58 2.91 17.41
N ASP A 665 -38.84 3.26 16.15
CA ASP A 665 -38.00 4.21 15.40
C ASP A 665 -38.38 5.68 15.65
N VAL A 666 -39.51 5.90 16.31
CA VAL A 666 -40.00 7.26 16.61
C VAL A 666 -39.68 7.64 18.04
N TYR A 667 -38.81 8.59 18.19
CA TYR A 667 -38.60 9.29 19.45
C TYR A 667 -38.67 10.80 19.22
N ASP A 668 -39.41 11.46 20.08
CA ASP A 668 -39.59 12.90 19.99
C ASP A 668 -38.43 13.62 20.68
N TYR A 669 -37.47 14.07 19.85
CA TYR A 669 -36.39 14.95 20.27
C TYR A 669 -36.62 16.32 19.66
N PRO A 670 -36.99 17.32 20.46
CA PRO A 670 -37.21 18.65 19.94
C PRO A 670 -35.92 19.33 19.46
N GLU A 671 -34.76 18.86 19.84
CA GLU A 671 -33.46 19.45 19.51
C GLU A 671 -32.45 18.41 19.04
N SER A 672 -31.98 18.53 17.81
CA SER A 672 -30.89 17.69 17.28
C SER A 672 -29.52 18.04 17.90
N VAL A 673 -29.39 19.22 18.47
CA VAL A 673 -28.18 19.72 19.11
C VAL A 673 -28.42 19.89 20.61
N ILE A 674 -27.60 19.20 21.39
CA ILE A 674 -27.63 19.28 22.85
C ILE A 674 -26.61 20.31 23.30
N THR A 675 -27.11 21.34 23.99
CA THR A 675 -26.28 22.38 24.59
C THR A 675 -26.18 22.16 26.08
N THR A 676 -25.00 21.89 26.59
CA THR A 676 -24.79 21.65 28.03
C THR A 676 -23.83 22.66 28.61
N ARG A 677 -24.21 23.22 29.73
CA ARG A 677 -23.37 24.12 30.53
C ARG A 677 -22.73 23.34 31.66
N LEU A 678 -21.41 23.18 31.62
CA LEU A 678 -20.63 22.47 32.60
C LEU A 678 -19.96 23.44 33.57
N LYS A 679 -20.05 23.16 34.86
CA LYS A 679 -19.37 23.97 35.86
C LYS A 679 -17.90 23.58 35.94
N VAL A 680 -17.03 24.52 35.64
CA VAL A 680 -15.58 24.30 35.74
C VAL A 680 -15.08 24.84 37.08
N ARG A 681 -14.22 24.08 37.71
CA ARG A 681 -13.54 24.50 38.94
C ARG A 681 -12.10 24.90 38.61
N GLY A 682 -11.56 25.82 39.39
CA GLY A 682 -10.19 26.29 39.24
C GLY A 682 -10.07 27.64 38.57
N SER A 683 -8.86 28.08 38.42
CA SER A 683 -8.49 29.35 37.81
C SER A 683 -7.05 29.27 37.32
N GLY A 684 -6.79 29.87 36.20
CA GLY A 684 -5.45 29.85 35.60
C GLY A 684 -5.33 30.89 34.49
N ARG A 685 -4.18 30.92 33.83
CA ARG A 685 -3.95 31.75 32.65
C ARG A 685 -4.40 31.04 31.38
N SER A 686 -4.25 29.71 31.36
CA SER A 686 -4.64 28.84 30.24
C SER A 686 -5.52 27.72 30.68
N VAL A 687 -6.36 27.20 29.80
CA VAL A 687 -7.20 26.03 30.00
C VAL A 687 -6.99 25.02 28.86
N ARG A 688 -6.85 23.77 29.22
CA ARG A 688 -6.85 22.61 28.29
C ARG A 688 -8.10 21.81 28.56
N ILE A 689 -8.74 21.32 27.51
CA ILE A 689 -10.01 20.59 27.59
C ILE A 689 -9.81 19.22 26.95
N ARG A 690 -10.24 18.20 27.65
CA ARG A 690 -10.30 16.83 27.12
C ARG A 690 -11.75 16.41 26.94
N TYR A 691 -12.07 15.96 25.77
CA TYR A 691 -13.33 15.34 25.37
C TYR A 691 -13.14 13.85 25.24
N GLU A 692 -14.03 13.07 25.82
CA GLU A 692 -13.92 11.62 25.89
C GLU A 692 -15.32 10.99 25.84
N SER A 693 -15.47 9.82 25.23
CA SER A 693 -16.72 9.06 25.28
C SER A 693 -16.67 7.96 26.37
N GLU A 694 -17.83 7.63 26.91
CA GLU A 694 -17.96 6.42 27.70
C GLU A 694 -17.89 5.17 26.83
N GLN A 695 -17.65 4.03 27.49
CA GLN A 695 -17.54 2.74 26.84
C GLN A 695 -18.74 2.42 25.94
N GLY A 696 -18.49 1.99 24.73
CA GLY A 696 -19.50 1.55 23.76
C GLY A 696 -20.46 2.65 23.28
N LYS A 697 -20.19 3.91 23.61
CA LYS A 697 -21.05 5.04 23.25
C LYS A 697 -20.36 5.99 22.28
N ASP A 698 -21.13 6.56 21.38
CA ASP A 698 -20.67 7.55 20.41
C ASP A 698 -20.63 8.96 21.04
N PHE A 699 -19.95 9.87 20.39
CA PHE A 699 -20.09 11.31 20.56
C PHE A 699 -19.92 12.03 19.24
N LEU A 700 -20.64 13.10 19.07
CA LEU A 700 -20.45 14.03 17.96
C LEU A 700 -20.30 15.45 18.50
N LEU A 701 -19.05 15.88 18.63
CA LEU A 701 -18.71 17.21 19.14
C LEU A 701 -18.81 18.24 18.01
N LEU A 702 -19.68 19.23 18.19
CA LEU A 702 -19.86 20.36 17.26
C LEU A 702 -19.00 21.56 17.64
N GLY A 703 -18.77 21.76 18.96
CA GLY A 703 -18.01 22.88 19.43
C GLY A 703 -18.11 23.08 20.95
N TRP A 704 -17.34 24.03 21.40
CA TRP A 704 -17.38 24.47 22.79
C TRP A 704 -17.16 25.96 22.93
N GLY A 705 -17.62 26.52 24.04
CA GLY A 705 -17.37 27.91 24.37
C GLY A 705 -17.08 28.09 25.86
N VAL A 706 -16.25 29.06 26.17
CA VAL A 706 -15.91 29.42 27.54
C VAL A 706 -16.43 30.81 27.85
N ILE A 707 -17.11 30.92 28.99
CA ILE A 707 -17.51 32.22 29.55
C ILE A 707 -16.56 32.48 30.72
N GLN A 708 -15.77 33.54 30.62
CA GLN A 708 -14.77 33.88 31.61
C GLN A 708 -15.07 35.22 32.31
N GLY A 709 -14.70 35.28 33.58
CA GLY A 709 -14.57 36.52 34.32
C GLY A 709 -13.08 36.86 34.51
N ARG A 710 -12.66 38.07 34.20
CA ARG A 710 -11.32 38.54 34.55
C ARG A 710 -11.26 38.77 36.06
N ASN A 711 -10.22 38.26 36.70
CA ASN A 711 -9.95 38.62 38.07
C ASN A 711 -9.12 39.92 38.09
N PRO A 712 -9.68 41.07 38.53
CA PRO A 712 -9.01 42.36 38.43
C PRO A 712 -7.81 42.52 39.39
N ARG A 713 -7.43 41.50 40.15
CA ARG A 713 -6.41 41.62 41.20
C ARG A 713 -5.05 41.06 40.87
N TYR A 714 -4.76 40.74 39.60
CA TYR A 714 -3.43 40.35 39.19
C TYR A 714 -3.19 40.77 37.75
#